data_bca86fef483bbd581a57680157833b6e
#
_entry.id   bca86fef483bbd581a57680157833b6e
#
_cell.length_a   1.000
_cell.length_b   1.000
_cell.length_c   1.000
_cell.angle_alpha   90.00
_cell.angle_beta   90.00
_cell.angle_gamma   90.00
#
_symmetry.space_group_name_H-M   'P 1'
#
loop_
_entity.id
_entity.type
_entity.pdbx_description
1 polymer ?
#
loop_
_entity_poly.entity_id
_entity_poly.type
_entity_poly.pdbx_seq_one_letter_code
_entity_poly.pdbx_strand_id
1 'polypeptide(L)'
;MQYWVGDFFVDVTRNQITQSKQSQTIAPKALAVLTYLAENQGKVVSHDALLEKVWQDTAVTPNTLQRSIAQLRRALGDDGKVQRYIKTHAKQGYSLECDVRWYDDSGSTIAIGTQENAIDEHLIGEANHAAGSDSKPKPSKFGLRWMAMVAAIIILGVIGYQHLAPEQTQQITFDTLRTLTATDDKEFDATYTPDGQYIVFHRYFEKQCINKLWAKNINTQVEFPLTEDWGSYGGHSLSGDGRKLVFLANEACSEPYCYNLMSLDFEKALDSPQQPSLMLQCNNSEIRKPTWLGDDNIAMLQKKSNRWKLINYSVQKNESTDLYDLKDGSLVDFSYSVRDDLIAVVSIHNDSQHYIEMLKPDGRIVSSHKIERPQEIPKFRNIYPSFDPLNEQLIFSTGRQLFTLSYDGKVSKINLPFADRMALPVFHPNGKRVLLIKGPYDSDVVLLPLQQITETGPSQTNPAPLEQARTYASFERSILGEDYAVFQPGGDLIAFWSERSGEQQLWISDGNGPLQISNFPMDTYIRGIDWAEDGNSLLVNANSVLTRVYLDSNQKSFPMAYPVVQLFQWDSKNNSALLLMRIKGILKFVAYDLNNAEIREISEKKIKWALKSEDGRIIYKDHRDQFWQPGPVEDQRIKSLDNHGKRAEMFVMEGNVIYAINSDNQLWSYDLDNDSFKILGEVGEDVDYLTDINQTQLLMTIRVSAKKEVVELSVSE
;
A
#
# COMPACT_ATOMS: atom_id res chain seq x y z
N MET A 1 10.42 -24.45 22.25
CA MET A 1 11.14 -23.76 23.32
C MET A 1 10.27 -22.58 23.76
N GLN A 2 9.93 -22.52 25.08
CA GLN A 2 9.04 -21.50 25.63
C GLN A 2 9.66 -20.96 26.93
N TYR A 3 9.48 -19.66 27.20
CA TYR A 3 10.01 -19.01 28.41
C TYR A 3 9.29 -17.69 28.69
N TRP A 4 9.45 -17.17 29.90
CA TRP A 4 8.97 -15.87 30.33
C TRP A 4 10.10 -14.86 30.41
N VAL A 5 9.85 -13.65 29.92
CA VAL A 5 10.70 -12.46 30.05
C VAL A 5 9.90 -11.42 30.85
N GLY A 6 10.17 -11.33 32.16
CA GLY A 6 9.31 -10.56 33.06
C GLY A 6 7.87 -11.05 33.00
N ASP A 7 6.94 -10.18 32.55
CA ASP A 7 5.51 -10.46 32.44
C ASP A 7 5.09 -10.97 31.05
N PHE A 8 6.04 -11.20 30.15
CA PHE A 8 5.79 -11.62 28.77
C PHE A 8 6.11 -13.09 28.57
N PHE A 9 5.16 -13.85 28.04
CA PHE A 9 5.36 -15.24 27.61
C PHE A 9 5.89 -15.27 26.17
N VAL A 10 7.00 -15.94 25.97
CA VAL A 10 7.69 -16.07 24.68
C VAL A 10 7.56 -17.51 24.17
N ASP A 11 6.96 -17.68 23.01
CA ASP A 11 6.88 -18.95 22.28
C ASP A 11 7.74 -18.88 21.01
N VAL A 12 8.92 -19.49 21.05
CA VAL A 12 9.88 -19.47 19.95
C VAL A 12 9.36 -20.27 18.75
N THR A 13 8.57 -21.32 18.98
CA THR A 13 8.04 -22.18 17.90
C THR A 13 6.96 -21.47 17.09
N ARG A 14 6.25 -20.53 17.70
CA ARG A 14 5.20 -19.73 17.08
C ARG A 14 5.67 -18.32 16.70
N ASN A 15 6.91 -17.96 17.01
CA ASN A 15 7.46 -16.63 16.86
C ASN A 15 6.58 -15.56 17.55
N GLN A 16 6.11 -15.82 18.78
CA GLN A 16 5.15 -14.97 19.49
C GLN A 16 5.65 -14.54 20.86
N ILE A 17 5.26 -13.30 21.22
CA ILE A 17 5.34 -12.77 22.57
C ILE A 17 3.92 -12.43 23.03
N THR A 18 3.52 -12.92 24.20
CA THR A 18 2.16 -12.77 24.73
C THR A 18 2.19 -12.08 26.08
N GLN A 19 1.34 -11.08 26.28
CA GLN A 19 1.08 -10.44 27.59
C GLN A 19 -0.44 -10.28 27.78
N SER A 20 -0.97 -10.64 28.95
CA SER A 20 -2.39 -10.43 29.33
C SER A 20 -3.39 -10.90 28.26
N LYS A 21 -3.17 -12.06 27.63
CA LYS A 21 -3.96 -12.66 26.56
C LYS A 21 -3.83 -11.96 25.19
N GLN A 22 -2.97 -10.98 25.03
CA GLN A 22 -2.64 -10.39 23.74
C GLN A 22 -1.31 -10.97 23.25
N SER A 23 -1.33 -11.59 22.06
CA SER A 23 -0.14 -12.18 21.43
C SER A 23 0.31 -11.31 20.24
N GLN A 24 1.60 -11.08 20.15
CA GLN A 24 2.23 -10.34 19.05
C GLN A 24 3.25 -11.23 18.36
N THR A 25 3.20 -11.32 17.03
CA THR A 25 4.20 -12.04 16.23
C THR A 25 5.46 -11.21 16.07
N ILE A 26 6.60 -11.84 16.28
CA ILE A 26 7.93 -11.23 16.21
C ILE A 26 8.74 -11.87 15.08
N ALA A 27 9.52 -11.08 14.36
CA ALA A 27 10.40 -11.60 13.33
C ALA A 27 11.35 -12.69 13.92
N PRO A 28 11.53 -13.84 13.24
CA PRO A 28 12.32 -14.96 13.79
C PRO A 28 13.73 -14.58 14.24
N LYS A 29 14.41 -13.72 13.49
CA LYS A 29 15.75 -13.23 13.85
C LYS A 29 15.73 -12.29 15.07
N ALA A 30 14.71 -11.43 15.20
CA ALA A 30 14.56 -10.62 16.40
C ALA A 30 14.24 -11.48 17.62
N LEU A 31 13.39 -12.50 17.47
CA LEU A 31 13.12 -13.45 18.56
C LEU A 31 14.36 -14.26 18.94
N ALA A 32 15.18 -14.65 17.97
CA ALA A 32 16.48 -15.30 18.22
C ALA A 32 17.44 -14.38 19.00
N VAL A 33 17.45 -13.07 18.73
CA VAL A 33 18.19 -12.08 19.54
C VAL A 33 17.69 -12.08 20.98
N LEU A 34 16.35 -12.03 21.20
CA LEU A 34 15.76 -12.06 22.54
C LEU A 34 16.11 -13.35 23.28
N THR A 35 16.01 -14.49 22.59
CA THR A 35 16.35 -15.82 23.16
C THR A 35 17.81 -15.86 23.58
N TYR A 36 18.73 -15.38 22.74
CA TYR A 36 20.15 -15.35 23.09
C TYR A 36 20.47 -14.38 24.23
N LEU A 37 19.78 -13.24 24.31
CA LEU A 37 19.88 -12.34 25.47
C LEU A 37 19.30 -12.98 26.74
N ALA A 38 18.20 -13.76 26.63
CA ALA A 38 17.61 -14.51 27.74
C ALA A 38 18.51 -15.62 28.25
N GLU A 39 19.21 -16.35 27.38
CA GLU A 39 20.24 -17.33 27.73
C GLU A 39 21.43 -16.71 28.44
N ASN A 40 21.67 -15.41 28.21
CA ASN A 40 22.74 -14.64 28.82
C ASN A 40 22.21 -13.56 29.78
N GLN A 41 21.10 -13.80 30.45
CA GLN A 41 20.46 -12.84 31.36
C GLN A 41 21.46 -12.14 32.28
N GLY A 42 21.35 -10.82 32.42
CA GLY A 42 22.20 -10.00 33.29
C GLY A 42 23.64 -9.80 32.78
N LYS A 43 24.02 -10.37 31.64
CA LYS A 43 25.35 -10.18 31.04
C LYS A 43 25.24 -9.27 29.81
N VAL A 44 26.26 -8.45 29.57
CA VAL A 44 26.38 -7.66 28.34
C VAL A 44 26.84 -8.58 27.21
N VAL A 45 26.02 -8.74 26.18
CA VAL A 45 26.35 -9.49 24.96
C VAL A 45 26.77 -8.49 23.90
N SER A 46 27.97 -8.69 23.33
CA SER A 46 28.52 -7.76 22.33
C SER A 46 27.72 -7.75 21.02
N HIS A 47 27.84 -6.65 20.25
CA HIS A 47 27.22 -6.57 18.90
C HIS A 47 27.69 -7.72 18.02
N ASP A 48 28.98 -8.00 18.00
CA ASP A 48 29.58 -9.06 17.18
C ASP A 48 29.09 -10.45 17.58
N ALA A 49 29.01 -10.74 18.89
CA ALA A 49 28.48 -12.00 19.38
C ALA A 49 27.01 -12.23 19.01
N LEU A 50 26.18 -11.15 19.03
CA LEU A 50 24.78 -11.22 18.58
C LEU A 50 24.67 -11.43 17.08
N LEU A 51 25.48 -10.73 16.29
CA LEU A 51 25.52 -10.90 14.84
C LEU A 51 26.00 -12.30 14.43
N GLU A 52 27.09 -12.76 14.99
CA GLU A 52 27.64 -14.09 14.72
C GLU A 52 26.67 -15.21 15.11
N LYS A 53 26.02 -15.11 16.27
CA LYS A 53 25.10 -16.16 16.75
C LYS A 53 23.79 -16.21 15.97
N VAL A 54 23.22 -15.06 15.62
CA VAL A 54 21.88 -15.00 15.03
C VAL A 54 21.91 -15.01 13.50
N TRP A 55 23.00 -14.50 12.88
CA TRP A 55 23.15 -14.42 11.41
C TRP A 55 24.39 -15.18 10.91
N GLN A 56 24.59 -16.43 11.36
CA GLN A 56 25.79 -17.25 11.09
C GLN A 56 26.19 -17.35 9.61
N ASP A 57 25.19 -17.34 8.70
CA ASP A 57 25.42 -17.57 7.27
C ASP A 57 25.12 -16.33 6.39
N THR A 58 25.00 -15.16 6.99
CA THR A 58 24.59 -13.95 6.26
C THR A 58 25.41 -12.75 6.71
N ALA A 59 26.11 -12.12 5.80
CA ALA A 59 26.76 -10.83 6.07
C ALA A 59 25.70 -9.76 6.28
N VAL A 60 25.51 -9.32 7.52
CA VAL A 60 24.53 -8.27 7.87
C VAL A 60 25.22 -7.07 8.48
N THR A 61 24.62 -5.89 8.26
CA THR A 61 25.14 -4.64 8.83
C THR A 61 24.73 -4.51 10.32
N PRO A 62 25.46 -3.73 11.13
CA PRO A 62 25.07 -3.43 12.52
C PRO A 62 23.64 -2.88 12.67
N ASN A 63 23.10 -2.20 11.65
CA ASN A 63 21.73 -1.67 11.62
C ASN A 63 20.67 -2.78 11.71
N THR A 64 20.94 -3.98 11.19
CA THR A 64 20.00 -5.12 11.27
C THR A 64 19.77 -5.56 12.71
N LEU A 65 20.82 -5.60 13.52
CA LEU A 65 20.70 -5.88 14.95
C LEU A 65 19.93 -4.79 15.69
N GLN A 66 20.20 -3.51 15.38
CA GLN A 66 19.50 -2.39 15.98
C GLN A 66 17.99 -2.41 15.68
N ARG A 67 17.60 -2.76 14.45
CA ARG A 67 16.18 -2.96 14.05
C ARG A 67 15.54 -4.09 14.86
N SER A 68 16.23 -5.20 15.04
CA SER A 68 15.74 -6.32 15.85
C SER A 68 15.53 -5.90 17.33
N ILE A 69 16.45 -5.15 17.90
CA ILE A 69 16.34 -4.61 19.27
C ILE A 69 15.17 -3.62 19.38
N ALA A 70 14.99 -2.74 18.40
CA ALA A 70 13.86 -1.79 18.37
C ALA A 70 12.50 -2.51 18.30
N GLN A 71 12.39 -3.57 17.48
CA GLN A 71 11.20 -4.41 17.39
C GLN A 71 10.91 -5.10 18.73
N LEU A 72 11.92 -5.65 19.38
CA LEU A 72 11.78 -6.30 20.67
C LEU A 72 11.34 -5.32 21.76
N ARG A 73 11.93 -4.13 21.83
CA ARG A 73 11.52 -3.10 22.80
C ARG A 73 10.06 -2.73 22.61
N ARG A 74 9.61 -2.53 21.39
CA ARG A 74 8.20 -2.25 21.11
C ARG A 74 7.30 -3.40 21.58
N ALA A 75 7.67 -4.65 21.32
CA ALA A 75 6.90 -5.81 21.72
C ALA A 75 6.83 -6.01 23.23
N LEU A 76 7.89 -5.63 23.95
CA LEU A 76 7.97 -5.68 25.40
C LEU A 76 7.45 -4.40 26.10
N GLY A 77 6.93 -3.45 25.31
CA GLY A 77 6.51 -2.15 25.87
C GLY A 77 7.67 -1.38 26.52
N ASP A 78 8.89 -1.58 26.04
CA ASP A 78 10.11 -0.98 26.59
C ASP A 78 10.40 0.36 25.91
N ASP A 79 10.55 1.42 26.69
CA ASP A 79 10.97 2.72 26.19
C ASP A 79 12.50 2.77 26.10
N GLY A 80 13.02 3.18 24.93
CA GLY A 80 14.45 3.33 24.71
C GLY A 80 15.17 4.27 25.70
N LYS A 81 14.45 5.15 26.40
CA LYS A 81 14.97 6.02 27.46
C LYS A 81 15.00 5.33 28.82
N VAL A 82 13.96 4.59 29.18
CA VAL A 82 13.82 3.90 30.46
C VAL A 82 14.56 2.55 30.45
N GLN A 83 14.57 1.84 29.32
CA GLN A 83 15.28 0.58 29.08
C GLN A 83 15.05 -0.48 30.17
N ARG A 84 13.76 -0.73 30.46
CA ARG A 84 13.33 -1.62 31.54
C ARG A 84 13.69 -3.09 31.30
N TYR A 85 13.60 -3.56 30.06
CA TYR A 85 13.85 -4.94 29.69
C TYR A 85 15.19 -5.10 28.98
N ILE A 86 15.42 -4.35 27.90
CA ILE A 86 16.64 -4.43 27.09
C ILE A 86 17.46 -3.15 27.27
N LYS A 87 18.61 -3.27 27.91
CA LYS A 87 19.53 -2.14 28.15
C LYS A 87 20.60 -2.08 27.08
N THR A 88 20.89 -0.86 26.62
CA THR A 88 21.98 -0.58 25.68
C THR A 88 23.23 -0.17 26.45
N HIS A 89 24.33 -0.85 26.17
CA HIS A 89 25.67 -0.50 26.64
C HIS A 89 26.45 0.11 25.48
N ALA A 90 26.66 1.43 25.53
CA ALA A 90 27.28 2.17 24.43
C ALA A 90 28.61 1.56 23.99
N LYS A 91 28.74 1.27 22.69
CA LYS A 91 29.90 0.62 22.05
C LYS A 91 30.23 -0.80 22.54
N GLN A 92 29.42 -1.39 23.39
CA GLN A 92 29.66 -2.74 23.93
C GLN A 92 28.62 -3.73 23.44
N GLY A 93 27.33 -3.43 23.54
CA GLY A 93 26.26 -4.36 23.17
C GLY A 93 24.96 -4.14 23.92
N TYR A 94 24.25 -5.24 24.20
CA TYR A 94 22.94 -5.23 24.86
C TYR A 94 22.91 -6.25 26.00
N SER A 95 22.08 -5.99 27.02
CA SER A 95 21.78 -6.94 28.09
C SER A 95 20.28 -7.03 28.35
N LEU A 96 19.81 -8.15 28.87
CA LEU A 96 18.44 -8.34 29.36
C LEU A 96 18.44 -8.19 30.88
N GLU A 97 17.71 -7.18 31.38
CA GLU A 97 17.75 -6.77 32.81
C GLU A 97 16.57 -7.31 33.63
N CYS A 98 15.65 -8.05 33.03
CA CYS A 98 14.49 -8.64 33.71
C CYS A 98 14.66 -10.13 33.95
N ASP A 99 13.82 -10.67 34.84
CA ASP A 99 13.85 -12.11 35.18
C ASP A 99 13.38 -12.96 33.98
N VAL A 100 14.13 -14.06 33.74
CA VAL A 100 13.82 -15.08 32.72
C VAL A 100 13.46 -16.39 33.43
N ARG A 101 12.33 -16.99 33.05
CA ARG A 101 11.88 -18.30 33.57
C ARG A 101 11.63 -19.22 32.39
N TRP A 102 12.42 -20.29 32.31
CA TRP A 102 12.31 -21.27 31.24
C TRP A 102 11.20 -22.30 31.54
N TYR A 103 10.47 -22.70 30.50
CA TYR A 103 9.43 -23.70 30.59
C TYR A 103 10.09 -25.07 30.31
N ASP A 104 9.99 -25.99 31.27
CA ASP A 104 10.52 -27.36 31.09
C ASP A 104 9.34 -28.31 30.81
N ASP A 105 9.45 -29.14 29.76
CA ASP A 105 8.40 -30.06 29.30
C ASP A 105 8.06 -31.20 30.31
N SER A 106 8.66 -31.18 31.50
CA SER A 106 8.49 -32.18 32.54
C SER A 106 7.47 -31.85 33.62
N GLY A 107 6.57 -30.86 33.39
CA GLY A 107 5.34 -30.68 34.20
C GLY A 107 5.54 -30.41 35.69
N SER A 108 6.60 -29.73 36.11
CA SER A 108 6.79 -29.31 37.49
C SER A 108 7.09 -27.83 37.62
N THR A 109 6.13 -27.11 38.12
CA THR A 109 6.27 -25.70 38.54
C THR A 109 7.07 -25.66 39.84
N ILE A 110 8.30 -25.16 39.79
CA ILE A 110 9.01 -24.76 41.03
C ILE A 110 8.60 -23.32 41.35
N ALA A 111 7.67 -23.20 42.29
CA ALA A 111 7.34 -21.95 42.95
C ALA A 111 8.17 -21.82 44.20
N ILE A 112 8.90 -20.73 44.37
CA ILE A 112 9.36 -20.22 45.65
C ILE A 112 8.64 -18.87 45.79
N GLY A 113 7.62 -18.81 46.58
CA GLY A 113 7.23 -18.44 47.91
C GLY A 113 7.25 -16.90 48.03
N THR A 114 6.20 -16.26 48.42
CA THR A 114 5.56 -16.17 49.73
C THR A 114 4.23 -15.40 49.69
N GLN A 115 3.27 -16.02 50.43
CA GLN A 115 2.17 -15.45 51.27
C GLN A 115 1.17 -14.49 50.67
N GLU A 116 -0.05 -14.95 50.59
CA GLU A 116 -1.21 -14.98 51.49
C GLU A 116 -1.98 -13.65 51.59
N ASN A 117 -3.24 -13.73 51.20
CA ASN A 117 -4.36 -13.70 52.09
C ASN A 117 -5.68 -14.07 51.39
N ALA A 118 -6.34 -15.06 52.01
CA ALA A 118 -7.68 -15.54 51.75
C ALA A 118 -8.72 -14.69 52.48
N ILE A 119 -9.94 -14.71 52.00
CA ILE A 119 -11.22 -14.64 52.74
C ILE A 119 -12.27 -14.97 51.67
N ASP A 120 -12.97 -15.95 51.66
CA ASP A 120 -13.80 -16.81 52.52
C ASP A 120 -15.20 -16.93 51.89
N GLU A 121 -15.63 -18.17 51.87
CA GLU A 121 -16.92 -18.72 51.41
C GLU A 121 -18.08 -18.29 52.34
N HIS A 122 -19.27 -18.52 51.87
CA HIS A 122 -20.47 -19.14 52.49
C HIS A 122 -21.75 -18.50 51.92
N LEU A 123 -22.82 -19.13 51.65
CA LEU A 123 -23.49 -20.40 52.01
C LEU A 123 -24.76 -20.57 51.17
N ILE A 124 -24.97 -21.71 50.69
CA ILE A 124 -26.06 -22.68 50.67
C ILE A 124 -27.43 -22.21 51.25
N GLY A 125 -28.49 -22.57 50.56
CA GLY A 125 -29.84 -22.58 51.06
C GLY A 125 -30.83 -23.32 50.18
N GLU A 126 -30.95 -24.66 50.34
CA GLU A 126 -32.08 -25.48 49.92
C GLU A 126 -33.30 -25.20 50.81
N ALA A 127 -34.49 -25.36 50.25
CA ALA A 127 -35.62 -26.04 50.94
C ALA A 127 -36.81 -26.27 49.99
N ASN A 128 -37.06 -27.43 49.79
CA ASN A 128 -38.12 -28.42 49.71
C ASN A 128 -39.58 -28.02 49.88
N HIS A 129 -40.39 -28.70 49.02
CA HIS A 129 -41.68 -29.38 49.23
C HIS A 129 -42.91 -28.63 49.73
N ALA A 130 -43.96 -28.74 48.88
CA ALA A 130 -45.17 -29.45 49.31
C ALA A 130 -46.13 -29.73 48.16
N ALA A 131 -46.66 -30.95 48.22
CA ALA A 131 -47.62 -31.57 47.31
C ALA A 131 -49.07 -31.10 47.56
N GLY A 132 -49.91 -31.21 46.51
CA GLY A 132 -51.35 -31.06 46.74
C GLY A 132 -52.20 -31.16 45.47
N SER A 133 -52.68 -32.37 45.19
CA SER A 133 -53.95 -32.84 44.68
C SER A 133 -54.47 -32.46 43.29
N ASP A 134 -54.81 -33.53 42.62
CA ASP A 134 -55.66 -33.79 41.48
C ASP A 134 -56.90 -32.91 41.25
N SER A 135 -57.11 -32.49 40.00
CA SER A 135 -58.37 -32.58 39.34
C SER A 135 -58.24 -32.38 37.81
N LYS A 136 -58.50 -33.41 37.05
CA LYS A 136 -58.62 -33.34 35.60
C LYS A 136 -59.98 -32.76 35.20
N PRO A 137 -60.05 -31.81 34.30
CA PRO A 137 -61.22 -31.57 33.48
C PRO A 137 -61.11 -32.18 32.07
N LYS A 138 -62.10 -32.78 31.59
CA LYS A 138 -62.29 -33.40 30.26
C LYS A 138 -62.17 -32.36 29.14
N PRO A 139 -61.57 -32.70 27.97
CA PRO A 139 -61.41 -31.74 26.89
C PRO A 139 -62.76 -31.47 26.20
N SER A 140 -63.11 -30.19 26.12
CA SER A 140 -64.22 -29.72 25.29
C SER A 140 -63.72 -29.65 23.83
N LYS A 141 -64.51 -30.18 22.87
CA LYS A 141 -64.24 -30.24 21.43
C LYS A 141 -64.08 -28.86 20.75
N PHE A 142 -64.19 -27.77 21.49
CA PHE A 142 -64.03 -26.40 20.97
C PHE A 142 -62.57 -25.88 21.00
N GLY A 143 -61.71 -26.44 21.87
CA GLY A 143 -60.31 -26.00 22.00
C GLY A 143 -59.37 -26.49 20.89
N LEU A 144 -59.72 -27.65 20.23
CA LEU A 144 -58.83 -28.25 19.23
C LEU A 144 -58.77 -27.45 17.92
N ARG A 145 -59.85 -26.78 17.53
CA ARG A 145 -59.93 -25.92 16.35
C ARG A 145 -59.15 -24.57 16.58
N TRP A 146 -59.21 -24.04 17.78
CA TRP A 146 -58.46 -22.85 18.16
C TRP A 146 -56.94 -23.12 18.25
N MET A 147 -56.54 -24.25 18.82
CA MET A 147 -55.14 -24.65 18.85
C MET A 147 -54.58 -24.90 17.44
N ALA A 148 -55.37 -25.50 16.53
CA ALA A 148 -54.93 -25.67 15.14
C ALA A 148 -54.82 -24.34 14.39
N MET A 149 -55.66 -23.35 14.68
CA MET A 149 -55.59 -22.02 14.09
C MET A 149 -54.39 -21.23 14.63
N VAL A 150 -54.12 -21.29 15.93
CA VAL A 150 -52.94 -20.69 16.56
C VAL A 150 -51.65 -21.35 16.06
N ALA A 151 -51.61 -22.68 15.92
CA ALA A 151 -50.48 -23.39 15.35
C ALA A 151 -50.24 -23.01 13.86
N ALA A 152 -51.32 -22.86 13.07
CA ALA A 152 -51.18 -22.39 11.68
C ALA A 152 -50.68 -20.95 11.57
N ILE A 153 -51.09 -20.04 12.48
CA ILE A 153 -50.59 -18.67 12.54
C ILE A 153 -49.12 -18.64 12.98
N ILE A 154 -48.72 -19.48 13.94
CA ILE A 154 -47.32 -19.60 14.37
C ILE A 154 -46.46 -20.15 13.22
N ILE A 155 -46.96 -21.20 12.50
CA ILE A 155 -46.24 -21.76 11.36
C ILE A 155 -46.12 -20.74 10.23
N LEU A 156 -47.19 -19.99 9.90
CA LEU A 156 -47.12 -18.89 8.94
C LEU A 156 -46.21 -17.75 9.41
N GLY A 157 -46.20 -17.46 10.70
CA GLY A 157 -45.27 -16.48 11.31
C GLY A 157 -43.81 -16.94 11.24
N VAL A 158 -43.52 -18.20 11.48
CA VAL A 158 -42.17 -18.78 11.35
C VAL A 158 -41.74 -18.84 9.88
N ILE A 159 -42.63 -19.23 8.97
CA ILE A 159 -42.33 -19.21 7.53
C ILE A 159 -42.13 -17.76 7.05
N GLY A 160 -42.99 -16.82 7.47
CA GLY A 160 -42.81 -15.39 7.20
C GLY A 160 -41.53 -14.83 7.80
N TYR A 161 -41.18 -15.22 9.02
CA TYR A 161 -39.89 -14.82 9.65
C TYR A 161 -38.71 -15.45 8.94
N GLN A 162 -38.74 -16.69 8.48
CA GLN A 162 -37.69 -17.32 7.68
C GLN A 162 -37.52 -16.66 6.30
N HIS A 163 -38.60 -16.15 5.69
CA HIS A 163 -38.54 -15.42 4.41
C HIS A 163 -38.27 -13.93 4.56
N LEU A 164 -38.49 -13.34 5.75
CA LEU A 164 -38.22 -11.92 6.05
C LEU A 164 -37.00 -11.73 6.93
N ALA A 165 -36.41 -12.79 7.49
CA ALA A 165 -35.13 -12.69 8.16
C ALA A 165 -34.07 -12.25 7.10
N PRO A 166 -33.38 -11.14 7.32
CA PRO A 166 -32.29 -10.79 6.42
C PRO A 166 -31.35 -11.99 6.37
N GLU A 167 -31.03 -12.46 5.16
CA GLU A 167 -29.94 -13.41 4.98
C GLU A 167 -28.75 -12.89 5.77
N GLN A 168 -28.38 -13.61 6.83
CA GLN A 168 -27.10 -13.34 7.50
C GLN A 168 -26.05 -13.68 6.44
N THR A 169 -25.59 -12.66 5.72
CA THR A 169 -24.36 -12.76 4.94
C THR A 169 -23.33 -13.32 5.90
N GLN A 170 -22.88 -14.54 5.66
CA GLN A 170 -21.81 -15.16 6.45
C GLN A 170 -20.62 -14.22 6.37
N GLN A 171 -20.34 -13.55 7.48
CA GLN A 171 -19.24 -12.61 7.57
C GLN A 171 -17.97 -13.44 7.45
N ILE A 172 -17.22 -13.22 6.36
CA ILE A 172 -15.93 -13.89 6.17
C ILE A 172 -15.02 -13.48 7.33
N THR A 173 -14.52 -14.45 8.08
CA THR A 173 -13.55 -14.24 9.15
C THR A 173 -12.24 -14.95 8.79
N PHE A 174 -11.17 -14.18 8.69
CA PHE A 174 -9.82 -14.72 8.52
C PHE A 174 -9.11 -14.66 9.86
N ASP A 175 -8.39 -15.71 10.23
CA ASP A 175 -7.72 -15.83 11.52
C ASP A 175 -6.24 -16.19 11.40
N THR A 176 -5.80 -16.69 10.25
CA THR A 176 -4.40 -17.02 10.03
C THR A 176 -3.80 -16.23 8.86
N LEU A 177 -2.56 -15.79 9.06
CA LEU A 177 -1.75 -15.10 8.05
C LEU A 177 -0.45 -15.89 7.85
N ARG A 178 -0.23 -16.40 6.64
CA ARG A 178 0.97 -17.14 6.26
C ARG A 178 1.75 -16.39 5.19
N THR A 179 3.04 -16.20 5.37
CA THR A 179 3.93 -15.69 4.33
C THR A 179 4.21 -16.81 3.32
N LEU A 180 3.97 -16.53 2.04
CA LEU A 180 4.24 -17.47 0.95
C LEU A 180 5.60 -17.25 0.32
N THR A 181 6.07 -16.00 0.25
CA THR A 181 7.40 -15.65 -0.26
C THR A 181 8.19 -14.95 0.84
N ALA A 182 9.49 -15.16 0.91
CA ALA A 182 10.35 -14.68 2.00
C ALA A 182 11.70 -14.17 1.46
N THR A 183 11.70 -13.50 0.30
CA THR A 183 12.90 -12.86 -0.25
C THR A 183 13.04 -11.43 0.26
N ASP A 184 14.21 -10.83 0.09
CA ASP A 184 14.41 -9.39 0.35
C ASP A 184 13.98 -8.53 -0.85
N ASP A 185 13.54 -9.18 -1.93
CA ASP A 185 13.07 -8.54 -3.14
C ASP A 185 11.64 -7.97 -2.98
N LYS A 186 11.26 -7.17 -3.95
CA LYS A 186 9.93 -6.57 -4.04
C LYS A 186 9.03 -7.42 -4.92
N GLU A 187 7.98 -8.01 -4.35
CA GLU A 187 7.04 -8.88 -5.04
C GLU A 187 5.67 -8.23 -5.20
N PHE A 188 5.03 -8.42 -6.34
CA PHE A 188 3.76 -7.79 -6.70
C PHE A 188 2.85 -8.70 -7.50
N ASP A 189 1.58 -8.32 -7.55
CA ASP A 189 0.57 -8.80 -8.49
C ASP A 189 0.44 -10.32 -8.49
N ALA A 190 0.21 -10.88 -7.29
CA ALA A 190 0.12 -12.32 -7.12
C ALA A 190 -1.29 -12.85 -7.46
N THR A 191 -1.36 -13.93 -8.24
CA THR A 191 -2.61 -14.63 -8.56
C THR A 191 -2.44 -16.13 -8.37
N TYR A 192 -3.54 -16.84 -8.09
CA TYR A 192 -3.54 -18.31 -8.12
C TYR A 192 -3.71 -18.85 -9.54
N THR A 193 -3.17 -20.05 -9.79
CA THR A 193 -3.58 -20.87 -10.94
C THR A 193 -5.02 -21.35 -10.76
N PRO A 194 -5.77 -21.66 -11.85
CA PRO A 194 -7.15 -22.13 -11.76
C PRO A 194 -7.34 -23.39 -10.88
N ASP A 195 -6.35 -24.26 -10.82
CA ASP A 195 -6.31 -25.44 -9.95
C ASP A 195 -5.90 -25.14 -8.50
N GLY A 196 -5.45 -23.91 -8.23
CA GLY A 196 -4.99 -23.45 -6.92
C GLY A 196 -3.69 -24.07 -6.44
N GLN A 197 -2.91 -24.74 -7.31
CA GLN A 197 -1.65 -25.38 -6.90
C GLN A 197 -0.46 -24.45 -6.89
N TYR A 198 -0.50 -23.42 -7.73
CA TYR A 198 0.59 -22.45 -7.86
C TYR A 198 0.07 -21.04 -7.61
N ILE A 199 0.99 -20.17 -7.21
CA ILE A 199 0.83 -18.71 -7.31
C ILE A 199 1.79 -18.20 -8.39
N VAL A 200 1.34 -17.22 -9.18
CA VAL A 200 2.14 -16.48 -10.15
C VAL A 200 2.30 -15.06 -9.66
N PHE A 201 3.50 -14.53 -9.67
CA PHE A 201 3.80 -13.19 -9.15
C PHE A 201 4.99 -12.57 -9.86
N HIS A 202 5.15 -11.25 -9.71
CA HIS A 202 6.31 -10.50 -10.22
C HIS A 202 7.33 -10.32 -9.09
N ARG A 203 8.61 -10.60 -9.38
CA ARG A 203 9.73 -10.30 -8.49
C ARG A 203 10.63 -9.29 -9.18
N TYR A 204 10.76 -8.11 -8.55
CA TYR A 204 11.58 -7.01 -9.04
C TYR A 204 13.02 -7.18 -8.58
N PHE A 205 13.94 -6.93 -9.48
CA PHE A 205 15.35 -6.82 -9.14
C PHE A 205 15.60 -5.49 -8.41
N GLU A 206 16.41 -5.53 -7.33
CA GLU A 206 16.72 -4.32 -6.56
C GLU A 206 17.14 -3.17 -7.47
N LYS A 207 16.59 -1.97 -7.20
CA LYS A 207 16.96 -0.68 -7.81
C LYS A 207 16.70 -0.51 -9.31
N GLN A 208 16.14 -1.50 -10.01
CA GLN A 208 15.78 -1.41 -11.42
C GLN A 208 14.26 -1.49 -11.63
N CYS A 209 13.76 -0.87 -12.71
CA CYS A 209 12.35 -0.97 -13.11
C CYS A 209 12.04 -2.29 -13.84
N ILE A 210 12.90 -3.29 -13.72
CA ILE A 210 12.77 -4.60 -14.36
C ILE A 210 12.40 -5.67 -13.33
N ASN A 211 11.66 -6.66 -13.80
CA ASN A 211 11.21 -7.80 -13.00
C ASN A 211 11.23 -9.09 -13.83
N LYS A 212 10.99 -10.22 -13.16
CA LYS A 212 10.66 -11.51 -13.77
C LYS A 212 9.32 -11.99 -13.26
N LEU A 213 8.63 -12.76 -14.11
CA LEU A 213 7.50 -13.56 -13.67
C LEU A 213 8.00 -14.86 -13.04
N TRP A 214 7.42 -15.19 -11.89
CA TRP A 214 7.71 -16.38 -11.12
C TRP A 214 6.45 -17.15 -10.83
N ALA A 215 6.56 -18.47 -10.76
CA ALA A 215 5.55 -19.34 -10.16
C ALA A 215 6.10 -20.00 -8.89
N LYS A 216 5.24 -20.23 -7.91
CA LYS A 216 5.58 -21.00 -6.71
C LYS A 216 4.51 -22.03 -6.44
N ASN A 217 4.91 -23.28 -6.29
CA ASN A 217 4.00 -24.33 -5.83
C ASN A 217 3.73 -24.16 -4.33
N ILE A 218 2.47 -23.98 -3.96
CA ILE A 218 2.09 -23.67 -2.58
C ILE A 218 2.22 -24.85 -1.61
N ASN A 219 2.28 -26.08 -2.13
CA ASN A 219 2.43 -27.29 -1.33
C ASN A 219 3.91 -27.67 -1.15
N THR A 220 4.67 -27.71 -2.24
CA THR A 220 6.09 -28.09 -2.22
C THR A 220 7.02 -26.94 -1.91
N GLN A 221 6.55 -25.68 -1.99
CA GLN A 221 7.30 -24.44 -1.83
C GLN A 221 8.40 -24.21 -2.87
N VAL A 222 8.42 -24.98 -3.96
CA VAL A 222 9.40 -24.84 -5.04
C VAL A 222 8.99 -23.64 -5.92
N GLU A 223 9.99 -22.82 -6.27
CA GLU A 223 9.82 -21.63 -7.12
C GLU A 223 10.42 -21.86 -8.52
N PHE A 224 9.76 -21.33 -9.53
CA PHE A 224 10.10 -21.44 -10.94
C PHE A 224 10.13 -20.06 -11.58
N PRO A 225 11.24 -19.59 -12.17
CA PRO A 225 11.23 -18.43 -13.03
C PRO A 225 10.51 -18.77 -14.35
N LEU A 226 9.50 -18.00 -14.72
CA LEU A 226 8.70 -18.27 -15.92
C LEU A 226 9.26 -17.60 -17.17
N THR A 227 9.89 -16.42 -17.02
CA THR A 227 10.50 -15.68 -18.12
C THR A 227 12.02 -15.87 -18.13
N GLU A 228 12.60 -16.02 -19.32
CA GLU A 228 14.05 -16.18 -19.49
C GLU A 228 14.78 -14.89 -19.14
N ASP A 229 14.35 -13.76 -19.72
CA ASP A 229 14.96 -12.47 -19.50
C ASP A 229 14.30 -11.66 -18.41
N TRP A 230 15.05 -10.70 -17.88
CA TRP A 230 14.51 -9.60 -17.09
C TRP A 230 13.85 -8.59 -18.03
N GLY A 231 12.67 -8.12 -17.67
CA GLY A 231 11.91 -7.15 -18.47
C GLY A 231 11.04 -6.25 -17.61
N SER A 232 10.40 -5.28 -18.22
CA SER A 232 9.38 -4.46 -17.56
C SER A 232 8.01 -5.13 -17.77
N TYR A 233 7.72 -6.16 -16.97
CA TYR A 233 6.48 -6.92 -17.04
C TYR A 233 5.42 -6.33 -16.11
N GLY A 234 4.19 -6.25 -16.58
CA GLY A 234 3.02 -5.77 -15.82
C GLY A 234 1.93 -6.82 -15.79
N GLY A 235 0.82 -6.52 -15.15
CA GLY A 235 -0.33 -7.37 -14.86
C GLY A 235 -0.50 -8.61 -15.73
N HIS A 236 -0.84 -9.73 -15.11
CA HIS A 236 -0.90 -11.03 -15.76
C HIS A 236 -2.22 -11.77 -15.50
N SER A 237 -2.54 -12.78 -16.31
CA SER A 237 -3.69 -13.67 -16.14
C SER A 237 -3.44 -15.01 -16.79
N LEU A 238 -3.91 -16.09 -16.12
CA LEU A 238 -3.91 -17.45 -16.67
C LEU A 238 -5.22 -17.74 -17.39
N SER A 239 -5.14 -18.53 -18.49
CA SER A 239 -6.33 -19.08 -19.16
C SER A 239 -7.09 -20.00 -18.22
N GLY A 240 -8.39 -20.23 -18.49
CA GLY A 240 -9.25 -21.05 -17.65
C GLY A 240 -8.76 -22.50 -17.51
N ASP A 241 -8.07 -23.03 -18.52
CA ASP A 241 -7.41 -24.35 -18.48
C ASP A 241 -6.04 -24.34 -17.79
N GLY A 242 -5.52 -23.16 -17.39
CA GLY A 242 -4.23 -23.00 -16.72
C GLY A 242 -3.00 -23.12 -17.59
N ARG A 243 -3.14 -23.31 -18.91
CA ARG A 243 -2.02 -23.60 -19.81
C ARG A 243 -1.32 -22.38 -20.36
N LYS A 244 -2.05 -21.28 -20.54
CA LYS A 244 -1.51 -20.05 -21.14
C LYS A 244 -1.47 -18.94 -20.11
N LEU A 245 -0.33 -18.29 -19.98
CA LEU A 245 -0.16 -17.07 -19.21
C LEU A 245 -0.05 -15.90 -20.17
N VAL A 246 -0.91 -14.89 -20.01
CA VAL A 246 -0.78 -13.60 -20.68
C VAL A 246 -0.36 -12.53 -19.70
N PHE A 247 0.41 -11.57 -20.17
CA PHE A 247 0.90 -10.46 -19.36
C PHE A 247 1.29 -9.28 -20.25
N LEU A 248 1.49 -8.14 -19.62
CA LEU A 248 1.96 -6.94 -20.30
C LEU A 248 3.48 -6.87 -20.26
N ALA A 249 4.10 -6.38 -21.33
CA ALA A 249 5.53 -6.09 -21.35
C ALA A 249 5.81 -4.75 -22.04
N ASN A 250 6.76 -4.01 -21.50
CA ASN A 250 7.28 -2.78 -22.08
C ASN A 250 8.77 -2.97 -22.37
N GLU A 251 9.31 -2.25 -23.34
CA GLU A 251 10.76 -2.13 -23.47
C GLU A 251 11.30 -1.45 -22.20
N ALA A 252 12.28 -2.08 -21.55
CA ALA A 252 12.78 -1.69 -20.26
C ALA A 252 13.11 -0.18 -20.22
N CYS A 253 12.38 0.55 -19.37
CA CYS A 253 12.56 1.99 -19.12
C CYS A 253 12.40 2.91 -20.35
N SER A 254 11.90 2.38 -21.49
CA SER A 254 11.49 3.19 -22.63
C SER A 254 10.05 3.65 -22.46
N GLU A 255 9.64 4.71 -23.14
CA GLU A 255 8.29 5.34 -23.16
C GLU A 255 7.27 4.70 -22.16
N PRO A 256 7.00 5.26 -20.99
CA PRO A 256 6.41 4.55 -19.84
C PRO A 256 4.97 4.04 -20.00
N TYR A 257 4.37 4.12 -21.19
CA TYR A 257 2.93 3.86 -21.36
C TYR A 257 2.58 2.95 -22.55
N CYS A 258 3.56 2.36 -23.22
CA CYS A 258 3.32 1.48 -24.37
C CYS A 258 3.62 0.03 -24.02
N TYR A 259 2.63 -0.66 -23.45
CA TYR A 259 2.75 -2.07 -23.12
C TYR A 259 2.24 -2.94 -24.25
N ASN A 260 3.03 -3.93 -24.63
CA ASN A 260 2.63 -5.02 -25.51
C ASN A 260 1.92 -6.11 -24.69
N LEU A 261 0.91 -6.75 -25.26
CA LEU A 261 0.35 -7.98 -24.72
C LEU A 261 1.20 -9.16 -25.17
N MET A 262 1.73 -9.91 -24.21
CA MET A 262 2.59 -11.06 -24.42
C MET A 262 1.93 -12.33 -23.90
N SER A 263 2.38 -13.48 -24.38
CA SER A 263 1.96 -14.79 -23.84
C SER A 263 3.12 -15.75 -23.71
N LEU A 264 2.97 -16.74 -22.84
CA LEU A 264 3.82 -17.92 -22.75
C LEU A 264 2.99 -19.18 -22.40
N ASP A 265 3.57 -20.34 -22.70
CA ASP A 265 3.04 -21.64 -22.30
C ASP A 265 3.45 -21.90 -20.86
N PHE A 266 2.47 -21.92 -19.96
CA PHE A 266 2.73 -22.01 -18.52
C PHE A 266 3.30 -23.38 -18.11
N GLU A 267 2.80 -24.48 -18.68
CA GLU A 267 3.31 -25.82 -18.37
C GLU A 267 4.79 -25.95 -18.76
N LYS A 268 5.16 -25.48 -19.97
CA LYS A 268 6.56 -25.48 -20.41
C LYS A 268 7.42 -24.55 -19.56
N ALA A 269 6.86 -23.43 -19.11
CA ALA A 269 7.60 -22.48 -18.28
C ALA A 269 7.91 -23.02 -16.88
N LEU A 270 7.13 -23.98 -16.38
CA LEU A 270 7.45 -24.69 -15.14
C LEU A 270 8.65 -25.66 -15.31
N ASP A 271 8.87 -26.18 -16.54
CA ASP A 271 10.03 -27.03 -16.82
C ASP A 271 11.30 -26.20 -17.08
N SER A 272 11.14 -25.09 -17.83
CA SER A 272 12.24 -24.16 -18.14
C SER A 272 11.69 -22.76 -18.47
N PRO A 273 12.37 -21.67 -18.07
CA PRO A 273 11.97 -20.31 -18.44
C PRO A 273 11.77 -20.15 -19.94
N GLN A 274 10.79 -19.37 -20.35
CA GLN A 274 10.39 -19.20 -21.74
C GLN A 274 10.63 -17.78 -22.23
N GLN A 275 10.89 -17.63 -23.54
CA GLN A 275 10.80 -16.35 -24.25
C GLN A 275 9.32 -16.03 -24.53
N PRO A 276 8.82 -14.85 -24.12
CA PRO A 276 7.43 -14.47 -24.38
C PRO A 276 7.13 -14.26 -25.87
N SER A 277 5.95 -14.68 -26.31
CA SER A 277 5.44 -14.43 -27.65
C SER A 277 4.55 -13.19 -27.70
N LEU A 278 4.75 -12.32 -28.71
CA LEU A 278 3.94 -11.12 -28.91
C LEU A 278 2.54 -11.49 -29.43
N MET A 279 1.49 -11.01 -28.73
CA MET A 279 0.09 -11.17 -29.15
C MET A 279 -0.48 -9.88 -29.73
N LEU A 280 -0.31 -8.76 -29.04
CA LEU A 280 -0.82 -7.45 -29.45
C LEU A 280 0.26 -6.40 -29.22
N GLN A 281 0.64 -5.72 -30.30
CA GLN A 281 1.60 -4.63 -30.23
C GLN A 281 0.91 -3.34 -29.77
N CYS A 282 1.61 -2.57 -28.96
CA CYS A 282 1.17 -1.26 -28.54
C CYS A 282 1.00 -0.28 -29.72
N ASN A 283 -0.15 0.40 -29.78
CA ASN A 283 -0.45 1.45 -30.75
C ASN A 283 -0.80 2.78 -30.04
N ASN A 284 0.18 3.40 -29.39
CA ASN A 284 0.03 4.69 -28.67
C ASN A 284 -1.12 4.74 -27.65
N SER A 285 -1.55 3.61 -27.13
CA SER A 285 -2.57 3.53 -26.09
C SER A 285 -2.10 2.68 -24.93
N GLU A 286 -2.23 3.22 -23.74
CA GLU A 286 -1.94 2.50 -22.50
C GLU A 286 -2.99 1.41 -22.31
N ILE A 287 -2.54 0.15 -22.14
CA ILE A 287 -3.38 -0.98 -21.75
C ILE A 287 -2.94 -1.51 -20.39
N ARG A 288 -3.88 -2.09 -19.61
CA ARG A 288 -3.56 -2.72 -18.33
C ARG A 288 -4.57 -3.80 -17.96
N LYS A 289 -4.18 -4.63 -17.01
CA LYS A 289 -4.98 -5.71 -16.42
C LYS A 289 -5.55 -6.67 -17.46
N PRO A 290 -4.69 -7.37 -18.26
CA PRO A 290 -5.17 -8.42 -19.14
C PRO A 290 -5.83 -9.50 -18.30
N THR A 291 -7.02 -9.93 -18.69
CA THR A 291 -7.82 -10.93 -17.98
C THR A 291 -8.48 -11.84 -19.00
N TRP A 292 -8.23 -13.16 -18.91
CA TRP A 292 -8.91 -14.13 -19.75
C TRP A 292 -10.41 -14.18 -19.48
N LEU A 293 -11.22 -14.10 -20.54
CA LEU A 293 -12.65 -14.36 -20.56
C LEU A 293 -12.88 -15.67 -21.32
N GLY A 294 -12.80 -16.81 -20.64
CA GLY A 294 -12.79 -18.12 -21.31
C GLY A 294 -11.48 -18.40 -22.06
N ASP A 295 -11.52 -19.10 -23.18
CA ASP A 295 -10.33 -19.64 -23.84
C ASP A 295 -9.83 -18.83 -25.05
N ASP A 296 -10.62 -17.88 -25.55
CA ASP A 296 -10.30 -17.11 -26.78
C ASP A 296 -10.27 -15.60 -26.59
N ASN A 297 -10.85 -15.09 -25.52
CA ASN A 297 -11.04 -13.66 -25.34
C ASN A 297 -10.25 -13.15 -24.14
N ILE A 298 -9.62 -11.97 -24.29
CA ILE A 298 -8.86 -11.30 -23.23
C ILE A 298 -9.43 -9.90 -23.06
N ALA A 299 -10.04 -9.63 -21.90
CA ALA A 299 -10.45 -8.28 -21.54
C ALA A 299 -9.27 -7.47 -21.03
N MET A 300 -9.24 -6.18 -21.34
CA MET A 300 -8.22 -5.24 -20.86
C MET A 300 -8.80 -3.84 -20.71
N LEU A 301 -8.30 -3.08 -19.75
CA LEU A 301 -8.52 -1.64 -19.74
C LEU A 301 -7.61 -0.97 -20.76
N GLN A 302 -8.19 -0.14 -21.62
CA GLN A 302 -7.48 0.69 -22.59
C GLN A 302 -7.76 2.17 -22.31
N LYS A 303 -6.71 2.99 -22.33
CA LYS A 303 -6.83 4.42 -22.12
C LYS A 303 -6.99 5.15 -23.45
N LYS A 304 -8.09 5.87 -23.60
CA LYS A 304 -8.37 6.73 -24.74
C LYS A 304 -8.76 8.13 -24.24
N SER A 305 -8.11 9.16 -24.76
CA SER A 305 -8.43 10.57 -24.40
C SER A 305 -8.54 10.80 -22.88
N ASN A 306 -7.55 10.29 -22.11
CA ASN A 306 -7.50 10.37 -20.63
C ASN A 306 -8.63 9.63 -19.88
N ARG A 307 -9.44 8.81 -20.54
CA ARG A 307 -10.46 7.95 -19.93
C ARG A 307 -10.10 6.48 -20.15
N TRP A 308 -10.50 5.64 -19.20
CA TRP A 308 -10.39 4.19 -19.32
C TRP A 308 -11.68 3.60 -19.84
N LYS A 309 -11.58 2.72 -20.82
CA LYS A 309 -12.64 1.86 -21.33
C LYS A 309 -12.21 0.40 -21.25
N LEU A 310 -13.16 -0.54 -21.32
CA LEU A 310 -12.91 -1.96 -21.39
C LEU A 310 -12.94 -2.41 -22.85
N ILE A 311 -11.90 -3.11 -23.28
CA ILE A 311 -11.81 -3.73 -24.61
C ILE A 311 -11.73 -5.24 -24.49
N ASN A 312 -12.14 -5.95 -25.53
CA ASN A 312 -11.93 -7.38 -25.71
C ASN A 312 -10.97 -7.62 -26.89
N TYR A 313 -9.98 -8.44 -26.66
CA TYR A 313 -9.07 -8.95 -27.71
C TYR A 313 -9.40 -10.42 -27.96
N SER A 314 -9.80 -10.77 -29.20
CA SER A 314 -9.99 -12.15 -29.63
C SER A 314 -8.67 -12.72 -30.14
N VAL A 315 -8.21 -13.79 -29.53
CA VAL A 315 -6.96 -14.47 -29.89
C VAL A 315 -7.08 -15.10 -31.29
N GLN A 316 -8.22 -15.70 -31.61
CA GLN A 316 -8.44 -16.35 -32.91
C GLN A 316 -8.51 -15.36 -34.07
N LYS A 317 -9.18 -14.21 -33.85
CA LYS A 317 -9.36 -13.19 -34.88
C LYS A 317 -8.18 -12.21 -34.96
N ASN A 318 -7.35 -12.15 -33.93
CA ASN A 318 -6.29 -11.16 -33.75
C ASN A 318 -6.83 -9.71 -33.86
N GLU A 319 -7.98 -9.44 -33.27
CA GLU A 319 -8.68 -8.17 -33.32
C GLU A 319 -9.13 -7.71 -31.93
N SER A 320 -9.07 -6.40 -31.71
CA SER A 320 -9.58 -5.77 -30.49
C SER A 320 -10.89 -5.04 -30.77
N THR A 321 -11.90 -5.21 -29.91
CA THR A 321 -13.19 -4.55 -29.99
C THR A 321 -13.51 -3.86 -28.67
N ASP A 322 -14.31 -2.77 -28.72
CA ASP A 322 -14.79 -2.12 -27.50
C ASP A 322 -15.83 -3.03 -26.83
N LEU A 323 -15.62 -3.34 -25.57
CA LEU A 323 -16.54 -4.13 -24.76
C LEU A 323 -17.47 -3.23 -23.92
N TYR A 324 -16.88 -2.24 -23.25
CA TYR A 324 -17.63 -1.26 -22.48
C TYR A 324 -16.91 0.09 -22.42
N ASP A 325 -17.63 1.18 -22.77
CA ASP A 325 -17.14 2.57 -22.69
C ASP A 325 -18.18 3.45 -22.01
N LEU A 326 -17.85 3.98 -20.83
CA LEU A 326 -18.70 4.90 -20.09
C LEU A 326 -18.54 6.31 -20.64
N LYS A 327 -19.53 6.82 -21.38
CA LYS A 327 -19.45 8.13 -22.08
C LYS A 327 -19.17 9.30 -21.14
N ASP A 328 -19.81 9.33 -19.97
CA ASP A 328 -19.72 10.41 -18.98
C ASP A 328 -19.03 9.99 -17.69
N GLY A 329 -17.81 9.46 -17.82
CA GLY A 329 -17.06 8.98 -16.68
C GLY A 329 -15.76 8.29 -17.09
N SER A 330 -15.23 7.44 -16.21
CA SER A 330 -14.04 6.65 -16.48
C SER A 330 -14.11 5.36 -15.70
N LEU A 331 -13.66 4.26 -16.30
CA LEU A 331 -13.49 3.01 -15.55
C LEU A 331 -12.30 3.14 -14.60
N VAL A 332 -12.40 2.52 -13.44
CA VAL A 332 -11.34 2.45 -12.43
C VAL A 332 -10.61 1.12 -12.54
N ASP A 333 -11.39 0.04 -12.47
CA ASP A 333 -10.89 -1.33 -12.49
C ASP A 333 -12.01 -2.30 -12.85
N PHE A 334 -11.65 -3.57 -13.11
CA PHE A 334 -12.62 -4.64 -13.33
C PHE A 334 -12.11 -5.96 -12.78
N SER A 335 -13.00 -6.92 -12.64
CA SER A 335 -12.70 -8.31 -12.32
C SER A 335 -13.66 -9.22 -13.06
N TYR A 336 -13.29 -10.48 -13.29
CA TYR A 336 -14.13 -11.47 -13.97
C TYR A 336 -14.35 -12.70 -13.11
N SER A 337 -15.59 -13.15 -13.03
CA SER A 337 -16.00 -14.41 -12.39
C SER A 337 -16.27 -15.46 -13.45
N VAL A 338 -15.45 -16.50 -13.47
CA VAL A 338 -15.68 -17.68 -14.34
C VAL A 338 -16.96 -18.41 -13.91
N ARG A 339 -17.23 -18.51 -12.59
CA ARG A 339 -18.43 -19.17 -12.04
C ARG A 339 -19.72 -18.53 -12.53
N ASP A 340 -19.81 -17.19 -12.43
CA ASP A 340 -21.05 -16.45 -12.70
C ASP A 340 -21.13 -15.96 -14.15
N ASP A 341 -20.03 -16.11 -14.90
CA ASP A 341 -19.85 -15.55 -16.24
C ASP A 341 -20.23 -14.05 -16.25
N LEU A 342 -19.62 -13.32 -15.32
CA LEU A 342 -19.85 -11.88 -15.09
C LEU A 342 -18.55 -11.12 -14.98
N ILE A 343 -18.55 -9.91 -15.54
CA ILE A 343 -17.52 -8.90 -15.36
C ILE A 343 -18.05 -7.85 -14.39
N ALA A 344 -17.38 -7.65 -13.27
CA ALA A 344 -17.64 -6.54 -12.35
C ALA A 344 -16.73 -5.37 -12.73
N VAL A 345 -17.29 -4.24 -13.05
CA VAL A 345 -16.57 -2.99 -13.38
C VAL A 345 -16.81 -1.97 -12.29
N VAL A 346 -15.75 -1.43 -11.72
CA VAL A 346 -15.83 -0.22 -10.87
C VAL A 346 -15.56 0.99 -11.74
N SER A 347 -16.48 1.93 -11.73
CA SER A 347 -16.43 3.15 -12.52
C SER A 347 -16.63 4.42 -11.66
N ILE A 348 -16.19 5.56 -12.18
CA ILE A 348 -16.49 6.90 -11.63
C ILE A 348 -17.33 7.63 -12.65
N HIS A 349 -18.56 8.00 -12.27
CA HIS A 349 -19.48 8.74 -13.11
C HIS A 349 -19.23 10.26 -13.03
N ASN A 350 -19.99 11.03 -13.80
CA ASN A 350 -19.90 12.49 -13.85
C ASN A 350 -20.24 13.20 -12.53
N ASP A 351 -20.95 12.52 -11.62
CA ASP A 351 -21.22 12.97 -10.24
C ASP A 351 -20.05 12.74 -9.28
N SER A 352 -18.91 12.24 -9.80
CA SER A 352 -17.72 11.84 -9.03
C SER A 352 -17.95 10.73 -7.99
N GLN A 353 -19.05 9.99 -8.11
CA GLN A 353 -19.31 8.83 -7.27
C GLN A 353 -18.84 7.56 -7.97
N HIS A 354 -18.53 6.55 -7.15
CA HIS A 354 -18.16 5.23 -7.66
C HIS A 354 -19.42 4.37 -7.81
N TYR A 355 -19.43 3.60 -8.89
CA TYR A 355 -20.47 2.64 -9.21
C TYR A 355 -19.85 1.26 -9.41
N ILE A 356 -20.62 0.23 -9.09
CA ILE A 356 -20.35 -1.15 -9.48
C ILE A 356 -21.32 -1.52 -10.59
N GLU A 357 -20.79 -1.99 -11.69
CA GLU A 357 -21.54 -2.37 -12.89
C GLU A 357 -21.23 -3.83 -13.19
N MET A 358 -22.27 -4.63 -13.25
CA MET A 358 -22.16 -6.05 -13.60
C MET A 358 -22.48 -6.22 -15.07
N LEU A 359 -21.55 -6.80 -15.83
CA LEU A 359 -21.68 -7.01 -17.27
C LEU A 359 -21.54 -8.49 -17.62
N LYS A 360 -22.18 -8.90 -18.71
CA LYS A 360 -21.84 -10.16 -19.38
C LYS A 360 -20.55 -10.01 -20.21
N PRO A 361 -19.85 -11.10 -20.55
CA PRO A 361 -18.66 -11.06 -21.41
C PRO A 361 -18.85 -10.46 -22.79
N ASP A 362 -20.12 -10.33 -23.24
CA ASP A 362 -20.48 -9.63 -24.47
C ASP A 362 -20.63 -8.10 -24.32
N GLY A 363 -20.39 -7.56 -23.11
CA GLY A 363 -20.50 -6.14 -22.78
C GLY A 363 -21.89 -5.67 -22.38
N ARG A 364 -22.88 -6.54 -22.35
CA ARG A 364 -24.25 -6.21 -21.94
C ARG A 364 -24.32 -5.97 -20.44
N ILE A 365 -24.80 -4.78 -20.04
CA ILE A 365 -24.97 -4.41 -18.63
C ILE A 365 -26.12 -5.23 -18.02
N VAL A 366 -25.86 -5.90 -16.90
CA VAL A 366 -26.83 -6.64 -16.10
C VAL A 366 -27.40 -5.75 -15.00
N SER A 367 -26.52 -5.03 -14.29
CA SER A 367 -26.90 -4.09 -13.23
C SER A 367 -25.87 -2.98 -13.10
N SER A 368 -26.31 -1.84 -12.54
CA SER A 368 -25.44 -0.70 -12.21
C SER A 368 -25.95 -0.09 -10.90
N HIS A 369 -25.09 -0.07 -9.88
CA HIS A 369 -25.43 0.42 -8.55
C HIS A 369 -24.34 1.35 -8.03
N LYS A 370 -24.76 2.43 -7.35
CA LYS A 370 -23.85 3.31 -6.64
C LYS A 370 -23.25 2.56 -5.46
N ILE A 371 -21.94 2.68 -5.26
CA ILE A 371 -21.25 2.08 -4.12
C ILE A 371 -21.52 2.91 -2.86
N GLU A 372 -22.15 2.27 -1.87
CA GLU A 372 -22.43 2.85 -0.55
C GLU A 372 -21.17 2.75 0.33
N ARG A 373 -20.43 3.86 0.41
CA ARG A 373 -19.18 3.90 1.17
C ARG A 373 -19.43 4.10 2.66
N PRO A 374 -18.93 3.24 3.56
CA PRO A 374 -18.85 3.54 4.98
C PRO A 374 -17.87 4.69 5.24
N GLN A 375 -17.98 5.32 6.42
CA GLN A 375 -17.17 6.51 6.78
C GLN A 375 -15.67 6.21 6.85
N GLU A 376 -15.31 4.96 7.12
CA GLU A 376 -13.93 4.49 7.19
C GLU A 376 -13.20 4.54 5.85
N ILE A 377 -13.95 4.55 4.73
CA ILE A 377 -13.35 4.61 3.39
C ILE A 377 -13.39 6.07 2.90
N PRO A 378 -12.22 6.69 2.65
CA PRO A 378 -12.16 8.03 2.12
C PRO A 378 -12.99 8.22 0.85
N LYS A 379 -13.71 9.34 0.74
CA LYS A 379 -14.70 9.63 -0.31
C LYS A 379 -14.20 9.33 -1.73
N PHE A 380 -12.94 9.62 -1.99
CA PHE A 380 -12.35 9.52 -3.33
C PHE A 380 -11.40 8.32 -3.50
N ARG A 381 -11.32 7.40 -2.50
CA ARG A 381 -10.46 6.21 -2.61
C ARG A 381 -10.93 5.31 -3.75
N ASN A 382 -10.03 4.91 -4.64
CA ASN A 382 -10.32 3.91 -5.66
C ASN A 382 -10.57 2.54 -5.02
N ILE A 383 -11.47 1.77 -5.64
CA ILE A 383 -11.79 0.40 -5.23
C ILE A 383 -11.32 -0.52 -6.36
N TYR A 384 -10.49 -1.51 -6.00
CA TYR A 384 -9.93 -2.52 -6.90
C TYR A 384 -10.53 -3.88 -6.50
N PRO A 385 -11.62 -4.30 -7.18
CA PRO A 385 -12.37 -5.46 -6.75
C PRO A 385 -11.75 -6.77 -7.23
N SER A 386 -11.95 -7.83 -6.44
CA SER A 386 -11.70 -9.22 -6.81
C SER A 386 -12.89 -10.08 -6.41
N PHE A 387 -13.37 -10.97 -7.29
CA PHE A 387 -14.51 -11.81 -7.01
C PHE A 387 -14.28 -12.81 -5.89
N ASP A 388 -15.29 -12.98 -5.05
CA ASP A 388 -15.42 -14.14 -4.15
C ASP A 388 -15.95 -15.34 -4.95
N PRO A 389 -15.20 -16.45 -5.04
CA PRO A 389 -15.64 -17.59 -5.85
C PRO A 389 -16.81 -18.38 -5.26
N LEU A 390 -17.19 -18.13 -4.01
CA LEU A 390 -18.27 -18.83 -3.32
C LEU A 390 -19.55 -18.01 -3.19
N ASN A 391 -19.42 -16.69 -3.02
CA ASN A 391 -20.52 -15.80 -2.71
C ASN A 391 -20.72 -14.74 -3.79
N GLU A 392 -21.91 -14.16 -3.90
CA GLU A 392 -22.24 -13.07 -4.83
C GLU A 392 -21.71 -11.72 -4.32
N GLN A 393 -20.40 -11.62 -4.14
CA GLN A 393 -19.71 -10.44 -3.65
C GLN A 393 -18.29 -10.37 -4.18
N LEU A 394 -17.67 -9.23 -3.95
CA LEU A 394 -16.27 -8.97 -4.24
C LEU A 394 -15.54 -8.59 -2.95
N ILE A 395 -14.22 -8.72 -2.94
CA ILE A 395 -13.34 -8.25 -1.87
C ILE A 395 -12.42 -7.16 -2.41
N PHE A 396 -12.10 -6.19 -1.56
CA PHE A 396 -11.07 -5.17 -1.86
C PHE A 396 -10.38 -4.71 -0.59
N SER A 397 -9.23 -4.04 -0.75
CA SER A 397 -8.44 -3.46 0.34
C SER A 397 -8.33 -1.95 0.18
N THR A 398 -8.29 -1.24 1.31
CA THR A 398 -7.88 0.17 1.38
C THR A 398 -6.41 0.35 1.76
N GLY A 399 -5.72 -0.73 2.10
CA GLY A 399 -4.32 -0.77 2.52
C GLY A 399 -4.13 -1.58 3.80
N ARG A 400 -4.83 -1.24 4.89
CA ARG A 400 -4.84 -1.99 6.16
C ARG A 400 -6.15 -2.71 6.43
N GLN A 401 -7.21 -2.31 5.76
CA GLN A 401 -8.55 -2.82 5.97
C GLN A 401 -9.04 -3.55 4.73
N LEU A 402 -9.71 -4.67 4.95
CA LEU A 402 -10.41 -5.42 3.92
C LEU A 402 -11.92 -5.19 4.03
N PHE A 403 -12.56 -5.17 2.88
CA PHE A 403 -14.00 -4.98 2.76
C PHE A 403 -14.57 -5.94 1.72
N THR A 404 -15.83 -6.32 1.91
CA THR A 404 -16.64 -6.92 0.86
C THR A 404 -17.47 -5.85 0.16
N LEU A 405 -17.77 -6.08 -1.11
CA LEU A 405 -18.64 -5.27 -1.96
C LEU A 405 -19.65 -6.19 -2.63
N SER A 406 -20.92 -6.06 -2.28
CA SER A 406 -21.99 -6.82 -2.93
C SER A 406 -22.30 -6.27 -4.33
N TYR A 407 -22.98 -7.08 -5.16
CA TYR A 407 -23.34 -6.68 -6.52
C TYR A 407 -24.34 -5.52 -6.57
N ASP A 408 -25.08 -5.27 -5.47
CA ASP A 408 -25.98 -4.13 -5.30
C ASP A 408 -25.30 -2.87 -4.71
N GLY A 409 -23.96 -2.88 -4.51
CA GLY A 409 -23.17 -1.71 -4.13
C GLY A 409 -22.96 -1.53 -2.61
N LYS A 410 -23.42 -2.43 -1.76
CA LYS A 410 -23.20 -2.36 -0.31
C LYS A 410 -21.80 -2.80 0.06
N VAL A 411 -21.18 -2.06 0.97
CA VAL A 411 -19.83 -2.33 1.46
C VAL A 411 -19.90 -2.74 2.93
N SER A 412 -19.20 -3.84 3.27
CA SER A 412 -19.10 -4.34 4.64
C SER A 412 -17.63 -4.57 5.00
N LYS A 413 -17.25 -4.20 6.23
CA LYS A 413 -15.89 -4.38 6.72
C LYS A 413 -15.63 -5.82 7.12
N ILE A 414 -14.47 -6.36 6.74
CA ILE A 414 -13.96 -7.65 7.21
C ILE A 414 -13.07 -7.37 8.43
N ASN A 415 -13.39 -7.96 9.58
CA ASN A 415 -12.59 -7.83 10.78
C ASN A 415 -11.39 -8.77 10.72
N LEU A 416 -10.19 -8.19 10.79
CA LEU A 416 -8.92 -8.92 10.83
C LEU A 416 -8.33 -8.86 12.24
N PRO A 417 -7.73 -9.94 12.76
CA PRO A 417 -7.06 -9.94 14.07
C PRO A 417 -5.68 -9.28 14.05
N PHE A 418 -5.24 -8.73 12.93
CA PHE A 418 -3.94 -8.10 12.72
C PHE A 418 -4.11 -6.77 11.97
N ALA A 419 -3.13 -5.88 12.14
CA ALA A 419 -3.14 -4.51 11.58
C ALA A 419 -2.05 -4.29 10.51
N ASP A 420 -1.60 -5.35 9.85
CA ASP A 420 -0.58 -5.26 8.80
C ASP A 420 -1.11 -4.53 7.56
N ARG A 421 -0.21 -3.86 6.83
CA ARG A 421 -0.54 -3.31 5.51
C ARG A 421 -0.60 -4.41 4.47
N MET A 422 -1.78 -4.58 3.88
CA MET A 422 -2.05 -5.62 2.90
C MET A 422 -2.92 -5.07 1.77
N ALA A 423 -2.55 -5.35 0.54
CA ALA A 423 -3.23 -4.85 -0.65
C ALA A 423 -3.45 -5.96 -1.67
N LEU A 424 -4.26 -5.67 -2.70
CA LEU A 424 -4.52 -6.54 -3.85
C LEU A 424 -5.02 -7.94 -3.45
N PRO A 425 -6.17 -8.05 -2.77
CA PRO A 425 -6.73 -9.34 -2.39
C PRO A 425 -7.16 -10.15 -3.61
N VAL A 426 -6.77 -11.43 -3.67
CA VAL A 426 -7.17 -12.38 -4.72
C VAL A 426 -7.54 -13.71 -4.06
N PHE A 427 -8.78 -14.15 -4.26
CA PHE A 427 -9.22 -15.42 -3.70
C PHE A 427 -8.55 -16.63 -4.36
N HIS A 428 -8.27 -17.63 -3.54
CA HIS A 428 -8.02 -18.98 -4.01
C HIS A 428 -9.32 -19.55 -4.63
N PRO A 429 -9.26 -20.39 -5.68
CA PRO A 429 -10.44 -20.95 -6.31
C PRO A 429 -11.40 -21.68 -5.35
N ASN A 430 -10.91 -22.21 -4.22
CA ASN A 430 -11.77 -22.85 -3.21
C ASN A 430 -12.52 -21.88 -2.27
N GLY A 431 -12.27 -20.56 -2.39
CA GLY A 431 -12.92 -19.50 -1.60
C GLY A 431 -12.52 -19.41 -0.12
N LYS A 432 -11.65 -20.27 0.37
CA LYS A 432 -11.24 -20.31 1.79
C LYS A 432 -9.95 -19.57 2.10
N ARG A 433 -9.22 -19.14 1.08
CA ARG A 433 -7.91 -18.46 1.18
C ARG A 433 -7.86 -17.24 0.29
N VAL A 434 -7.10 -16.24 0.69
CA VAL A 434 -6.92 -14.98 -0.05
C VAL A 434 -5.45 -14.62 -0.09
N LEU A 435 -4.88 -14.40 -1.28
CA LEU A 435 -3.58 -13.78 -1.46
C LEU A 435 -3.67 -12.28 -1.22
N LEU A 436 -2.59 -11.73 -0.68
CA LEU A 436 -2.38 -10.30 -0.54
C LEU A 436 -0.89 -9.97 -0.72
N ILE A 437 -0.62 -8.73 -1.04
CA ILE A 437 0.74 -8.18 -1.00
C ILE A 437 0.90 -7.44 0.32
N LYS A 438 1.87 -7.87 1.12
CA LYS A 438 2.21 -7.29 2.42
C LYS A 438 3.57 -6.62 2.37
N GLY A 439 3.72 -5.49 3.01
CA GLY A 439 5.00 -4.83 3.26
C GLY A 439 4.93 -3.31 3.15
N PRO A 440 5.70 -2.60 3.98
CA PRO A 440 5.85 -1.17 3.91
C PRO A 440 6.68 -0.78 2.68
N TYR A 441 6.55 0.46 2.27
CA TYR A 441 7.56 1.19 1.50
C TYR A 441 8.40 1.96 2.52
N ASP A 442 9.71 1.75 2.53
CA ASP A 442 10.64 2.41 3.42
C ASP A 442 11.48 3.40 2.60
N SER A 443 11.30 4.68 2.86
CA SER A 443 12.01 5.81 2.27
C SER A 443 12.49 6.74 3.37
N ASP A 444 13.63 7.37 3.17
CA ASP A 444 14.17 8.37 4.08
C ASP A 444 14.26 9.74 3.37
N VAL A 445 14.00 10.78 4.13
CA VAL A 445 14.36 12.15 3.73
C VAL A 445 15.83 12.40 4.02
N VAL A 446 16.54 12.97 3.05
CA VAL A 446 17.96 13.31 3.19
C VAL A 446 18.23 14.76 2.78
N LEU A 447 19.21 15.33 3.43
CA LEU A 447 19.75 16.68 3.16
C LEU A 447 21.08 16.58 2.41
N LEU A 448 21.23 17.41 1.39
CA LEU A 448 22.47 17.55 0.65
C LEU A 448 22.86 19.03 0.56
N PRO A 449 23.98 19.48 1.17
CA PRO A 449 24.49 20.83 0.98
C PRO A 449 24.89 21.09 -0.48
N LEU A 450 24.40 22.18 -1.07
CA LEU A 450 24.69 22.54 -2.48
C LEU A 450 26.18 22.71 -2.76
N GLN A 451 26.98 23.18 -1.77
CA GLN A 451 28.43 23.30 -1.89
C GLN A 451 29.13 21.97 -2.19
N GLN A 452 28.64 20.85 -1.61
CA GLN A 452 29.23 19.53 -1.86
C GLN A 452 29.01 19.03 -3.28
N ILE A 453 27.99 19.53 -3.97
CA ILE A 453 27.68 19.17 -5.36
C ILE A 453 28.57 19.93 -6.31
N THR A 454 28.81 21.23 -6.06
CA THR A 454 29.58 22.10 -6.93
C THR A 454 31.08 21.84 -6.86
N GLU A 455 31.59 21.34 -5.73
CA GLU A 455 33.02 21.01 -5.55
C GLU A 455 33.45 19.73 -6.27
N THR A 456 32.48 18.85 -6.64
CA THR A 456 32.72 17.62 -7.40
C THR A 456 32.41 17.76 -8.90
N GLY A 457 32.67 18.94 -9.48
CA GLY A 457 32.50 19.18 -10.92
C GLY A 457 33.13 18.07 -11.78
N PRO A 458 32.76 17.89 -13.07
CA PRO A 458 33.16 16.75 -13.89
C PRO A 458 34.69 16.63 -13.86
N SER A 459 35.18 15.70 -13.04
CA SER A 459 36.63 15.40 -12.94
C SER A 459 37.04 14.75 -14.25
N GLN A 460 37.78 15.51 -15.03
CA GLN A 460 38.56 14.96 -16.13
C GLN A 460 39.56 13.94 -15.55
N THR A 461 39.46 12.70 -16.06
CA THR A 461 40.51 11.67 -16.00
C THR A 461 40.98 11.20 -14.63
N ASN A 462 40.19 10.40 -13.97
CA ASN A 462 40.54 9.12 -13.32
C ASN A 462 39.30 8.59 -12.58
N PRO A 463 38.83 7.37 -12.81
CA PRO A 463 37.81 6.80 -11.95
C PRO A 463 38.46 6.56 -10.60
N ALA A 464 38.12 7.40 -9.63
CA ALA A 464 38.34 7.08 -8.21
C ALA A 464 37.54 5.78 -7.90
N PRO A 465 38.04 4.91 -7.02
CA PRO A 465 37.37 3.66 -6.74
C PRO A 465 35.93 3.90 -6.26
N LEU A 466 35.00 3.08 -6.75
CA LEU A 466 33.54 3.08 -6.48
C LEU A 466 33.12 2.96 -5.00
N GLU A 467 34.02 3.14 -4.03
CA GLU A 467 33.79 2.91 -2.59
C GLU A 467 33.61 4.17 -1.74
N GLN A 468 33.62 5.36 -2.30
CA GLN A 468 33.14 6.53 -1.57
C GLN A 468 31.66 6.74 -1.87
N ALA A 469 30.80 5.88 -1.30
CA ALA A 469 29.39 6.15 -1.19
C ALA A 469 29.21 7.53 -0.54
N ARG A 470 28.67 8.49 -1.28
CA ARG A 470 28.30 9.81 -0.73
C ARG A 470 27.33 9.55 0.43
N THR A 471 27.76 9.87 1.63
CA THR A 471 26.94 9.68 2.82
C THR A 471 26.00 10.88 2.92
N TYR A 472 24.76 10.73 2.45
CA TYR A 472 23.72 11.72 2.70
C TYR A 472 23.39 11.75 4.19
N ALA A 473 23.15 12.94 4.73
CA ALA A 473 22.67 13.10 6.09
C ALA A 473 21.16 12.80 6.11
N SER A 474 20.76 11.65 6.67
CA SER A 474 19.34 11.35 6.90
C SER A 474 18.74 12.35 7.88
N PHE A 475 17.56 12.87 7.54
CA PHE A 475 16.83 13.82 8.36
C PHE A 475 15.71 13.10 9.11
N GLU A 476 15.77 13.15 10.44
CA GLU A 476 14.72 12.60 11.34
C GLU A 476 14.28 11.17 11.00
N ARG A 477 15.23 10.33 10.64
CA ARG A 477 14.99 8.95 10.19
C ARG A 477 14.17 8.11 11.18
N SER A 478 13.21 7.35 10.69
CA SER A 478 12.51 6.28 11.41
C SER A 478 12.71 4.91 10.74
N ILE A 479 12.00 3.91 11.20
CA ILE A 479 11.98 2.56 10.60
C ILE A 479 10.83 2.38 9.58
N LEU A 480 10.08 3.43 9.29
CA LEU A 480 8.97 3.48 8.36
C LEU A 480 9.16 4.65 7.42
N GLY A 481 8.44 4.67 6.31
CA GLY A 481 8.65 5.66 5.26
C GLY A 481 8.48 7.12 5.70
N GLU A 482 9.39 7.96 5.26
CA GLU A 482 9.36 9.41 5.28
C GLU A 482 9.47 9.95 3.86
N ASP A 483 8.71 11.02 3.55
CA ASP A 483 8.72 11.57 2.20
C ASP A 483 8.13 13.00 2.10
N TYR A 484 8.18 13.60 0.91
CA TYR A 484 7.63 14.94 0.60
C TYR A 484 8.11 16.03 1.55
N ALA A 485 9.40 16.05 1.86
CA ALA A 485 9.97 17.07 2.73
C ALA A 485 10.05 18.44 2.03
N VAL A 486 9.65 19.50 2.75
CA VAL A 486 9.66 20.89 2.26
C VAL A 486 10.18 21.85 3.32
N PHE A 487 11.01 22.82 2.92
CA PHE A 487 11.56 23.85 3.80
C PHE A 487 10.52 24.89 4.18
N GLN A 488 10.53 25.33 5.45
CA GLN A 488 9.70 26.43 5.91
C GLN A 488 10.22 27.77 5.31
N PRO A 489 9.36 28.56 4.66
CA PRO A 489 9.74 29.91 4.21
C PRO A 489 10.13 30.81 5.38
N GLY A 490 11.36 31.33 5.36
CA GLY A 490 11.86 32.26 6.38
C GLY A 490 12.06 31.67 7.78
N GLY A 491 12.05 30.33 7.91
CA GLY A 491 12.26 29.63 9.17
C GLY A 491 13.20 28.43 9.04
N ASP A 492 13.38 27.69 10.12
CA ASP A 492 14.30 26.56 10.22
C ASP A 492 13.59 25.19 10.19
N LEU A 493 12.25 25.16 10.11
CA LEU A 493 11.51 23.92 10.11
C LEU A 493 11.50 23.26 8.72
N ILE A 494 11.54 21.94 8.74
CA ILE A 494 11.24 21.09 7.59
C ILE A 494 9.96 20.33 7.89
N ALA A 495 8.99 20.43 6.99
CA ALA A 495 7.77 19.61 7.07
C ALA A 495 7.89 18.39 6.14
N PHE A 496 7.41 17.26 6.59
CA PHE A 496 7.42 16.00 5.83
C PHE A 496 6.29 15.09 6.29
N TRP A 497 5.85 14.16 5.46
CA TRP A 497 5.01 13.11 5.97
C TRP A 497 5.85 11.91 6.44
N SER A 498 5.38 11.25 7.49
CA SER A 498 6.00 10.04 8.00
C SER A 498 4.95 9.06 8.52
N GLU A 499 5.25 7.78 8.38
CA GLU A 499 4.44 6.66 8.90
C GLU A 499 4.84 6.23 10.31
N ARG A 500 5.74 6.93 10.99
CA ARG A 500 6.30 6.57 12.32
C ARG A 500 5.26 6.40 13.42
N SER A 501 4.10 7.03 13.31
CA SER A 501 2.96 6.83 14.22
C SER A 501 2.00 5.72 13.78
N GLY A 502 2.33 4.97 12.74
CA GLY A 502 1.53 3.89 12.18
C GLY A 502 0.77 4.25 10.92
N GLU A 503 0.46 5.54 10.70
CA GLU A 503 -0.23 6.08 9.51
C GLU A 503 0.53 7.26 8.94
N GLN A 504 0.28 7.61 7.68
CA GLN A 504 0.84 8.82 7.10
C GLN A 504 0.27 10.05 7.82
N GLN A 505 1.15 10.74 8.51
CA GLN A 505 0.87 11.99 9.22
C GLN A 505 1.86 13.06 8.78
N LEU A 506 1.48 14.32 8.99
CA LEU A 506 2.36 15.46 8.76
C LEU A 506 3.18 15.73 10.01
N TRP A 507 4.47 15.85 9.82
CA TRP A 507 5.46 16.12 10.86
C TRP A 507 6.28 17.35 10.51
N ILE A 508 6.79 18.04 11.52
CA ILE A 508 7.75 19.14 11.39
C ILE A 508 8.95 18.89 12.30
N SER A 509 10.12 19.34 11.90
CA SER A 509 11.32 19.34 12.74
C SER A 509 12.33 20.41 12.31
N ASP A 510 13.13 20.88 13.25
CA ASP A 510 14.34 21.69 13.06
C ASP A 510 15.62 20.84 13.18
N GLY A 511 15.51 19.50 13.21
CA GLY A 511 16.61 18.56 13.44
C GLY A 511 16.81 18.15 14.90
N ASN A 512 16.03 18.69 15.84
CA ASN A 512 16.11 18.37 17.28
C ASN A 512 15.03 17.35 17.73
N GLY A 513 14.25 16.84 16.80
CA GLY A 513 13.23 15.84 17.03
C GLY A 513 11.91 16.19 16.35
N PRO A 514 11.23 15.20 15.73
CA PRO A 514 10.04 15.43 14.95
C PRO A 514 8.79 15.60 15.82
N LEU A 515 7.96 16.58 15.47
CA LEU A 515 6.65 16.85 16.08
C LEU A 515 5.54 16.54 15.08
N GLN A 516 4.60 15.67 15.44
CA GLN A 516 3.39 15.42 14.65
C GLN A 516 2.42 16.60 14.78
N ILE A 517 1.98 17.16 13.66
CA ILE A 517 1.04 18.29 13.61
C ILE A 517 -0.28 17.93 12.90
N SER A 518 -0.47 16.69 12.47
CA SER A 518 -1.74 16.24 11.90
C SER A 518 -2.30 15.03 12.63
N ASN A 519 -3.61 14.82 12.45
CA ASN A 519 -4.33 13.63 12.92
C ASN A 519 -5.28 13.16 11.82
N PHE A 520 -4.70 12.63 10.74
CA PHE A 520 -5.46 12.06 9.64
C PHE A 520 -5.98 10.66 9.97
N PRO A 521 -7.11 10.24 9.37
CA PRO A 521 -7.68 8.91 9.62
C PRO A 521 -6.79 7.78 9.10
N MET A 522 -7.09 6.56 9.55
CA MET A 522 -6.45 5.34 9.07
C MET A 522 -6.51 5.22 7.54
N ASP A 523 -5.50 4.59 6.96
CA ASP A 523 -5.33 4.45 5.50
C ASP A 523 -5.21 5.79 4.73
N THR A 524 -4.83 6.87 5.42
CA THR A 524 -4.50 8.12 4.75
C THR A 524 -3.27 7.96 3.88
N TYR A 525 -3.33 8.57 2.71
CA TYR A 525 -2.16 8.79 1.87
C TYR A 525 -2.08 10.27 1.49
N ILE A 526 -0.86 10.80 1.56
CA ILE A 526 -0.55 12.20 1.29
C ILE A 526 0.04 12.31 -0.11
N ARG A 527 -0.47 13.28 -0.90
CA ARG A 527 -0.04 13.56 -2.27
C ARG A 527 0.21 15.05 -2.48
N GLY A 528 1.25 15.52 -1.85
CA GLY A 528 1.71 16.90 -1.90
C GLY A 528 1.47 17.64 -0.58
N ILE A 529 2.49 18.39 -0.22
CA ILE A 529 2.59 19.26 0.95
C ILE A 529 3.22 20.56 0.47
N ASP A 530 2.70 21.69 0.90
CA ASP A 530 3.33 22.98 0.63
C ASP A 530 3.08 23.97 1.77
N TRP A 531 4.06 24.81 2.07
CA TRP A 531 3.99 25.83 3.10
C TRP A 531 3.21 27.06 2.64
N ALA A 532 2.53 27.69 3.59
CA ALA A 532 2.14 29.10 3.41
C ALA A 532 3.41 29.96 3.39
N GLU A 533 3.41 31.02 2.60
CA GLU A 533 4.56 31.93 2.51
C GLU A 533 4.93 32.60 3.85
N ASP A 534 3.97 32.70 4.78
CA ASP A 534 4.21 33.21 6.15
C ASP A 534 4.81 32.16 7.09
N GLY A 535 5.04 30.94 6.62
CA GLY A 535 5.58 29.83 7.39
C GLY A 535 4.72 29.30 8.55
N ASN A 536 3.45 29.73 8.68
CA ASN A 536 2.62 29.42 9.87
C ASN A 536 1.65 28.24 9.66
N SER A 537 1.53 27.73 8.45
CA SER A 537 0.65 26.60 8.12
C SER A 537 1.07 25.93 6.83
N LEU A 538 0.54 24.73 6.60
CA LEU A 538 0.75 23.95 5.38
C LEU A 538 -0.59 23.62 4.71
N LEU A 539 -0.58 23.56 3.40
CA LEU A 539 -1.65 22.94 2.61
C LEU A 539 -1.19 21.51 2.27
N VAL A 540 -2.06 20.56 2.54
CA VAL A 540 -1.77 19.13 2.35
C VAL A 540 -2.90 18.51 1.52
N ASN A 541 -2.56 17.73 0.51
CA ASN A 541 -3.52 16.85 -0.14
C ASN A 541 -3.52 15.49 0.58
N ALA A 542 -4.48 15.30 1.48
CA ALA A 542 -4.70 14.07 2.21
C ALA A 542 -6.00 13.39 1.73
N ASN A 543 -5.90 12.14 1.28
CA ASN A 543 -7.04 11.37 0.75
C ASN A 543 -7.83 12.10 -0.35
N SER A 544 -7.13 12.78 -1.25
CA SER A 544 -7.70 13.56 -2.36
C SER A 544 -8.52 14.79 -1.94
N VAL A 545 -8.33 15.27 -0.71
CA VAL A 545 -8.95 16.48 -0.14
C VAL A 545 -7.86 17.43 0.32
N LEU A 546 -7.99 18.71 -0.03
CA LEU A 546 -7.08 19.73 0.49
C LEU A 546 -7.42 20.03 1.95
N THR A 547 -6.40 20.01 2.79
CA THR A 547 -6.51 20.32 4.23
C THR A 547 -5.40 21.30 4.61
N ARG A 548 -5.76 22.43 5.18
CA ARG A 548 -4.80 23.35 5.80
C ARG A 548 -4.51 22.86 7.22
N VAL A 549 -3.23 22.67 7.52
CA VAL A 549 -2.73 22.23 8.83
C VAL A 549 -1.89 23.36 9.42
N TYR A 550 -2.22 23.75 10.65
CA TYR A 550 -1.51 24.80 11.36
C TYR A 550 -0.47 24.22 12.32
N LEU A 551 0.53 25.00 12.71
CA LEU A 551 1.58 24.55 13.63
C LEU A 551 1.07 24.14 15.01
N ASP A 552 -0.08 24.64 15.43
CA ASP A 552 -0.79 24.27 16.66
C ASP A 552 -1.65 22.99 16.52
N SER A 553 -1.49 22.26 15.43
CA SER A 553 -2.23 21.03 15.07
C SER A 553 -3.70 21.23 14.71
N ASN A 554 -4.19 22.47 14.63
CA ASN A 554 -5.51 22.72 14.08
C ASN A 554 -5.56 22.36 12.58
N GLN A 555 -6.69 21.83 12.13
CA GLN A 555 -6.86 21.40 10.74
C GLN A 555 -8.17 21.95 10.16
N LYS A 556 -8.12 22.40 8.91
CA LYS A 556 -9.27 22.87 8.16
C LYS A 556 -9.29 22.23 6.77
N SER A 557 -10.20 21.30 6.54
CA SER A 557 -10.41 20.70 5.21
C SER A 557 -11.30 21.60 4.36
N PHE A 558 -10.98 21.66 3.06
CA PHE A 558 -11.78 22.39 2.06
C PHE A 558 -12.82 21.45 1.45
N PRO A 559 -14.05 21.91 1.23
CA PRO A 559 -15.06 21.11 0.56
C PRO A 559 -14.71 20.95 -0.92
N MET A 560 -14.33 19.73 -1.33
CA MET A 560 -13.94 19.44 -2.71
C MET A 560 -15.10 18.80 -3.48
N ALA A 561 -15.42 19.37 -4.65
CA ALA A 561 -16.39 18.79 -5.59
C ALA A 561 -15.78 17.59 -6.35
N TYR A 562 -14.48 17.65 -6.62
CA TYR A 562 -13.74 16.64 -7.36
C TYR A 562 -12.47 16.24 -6.60
N PRO A 563 -11.99 14.98 -6.75
CA PRO A 563 -10.79 14.53 -6.07
C PRO A 563 -9.53 15.26 -6.57
N VAL A 564 -8.70 15.70 -5.63
CA VAL A 564 -7.34 16.17 -5.89
C VAL A 564 -6.42 14.97 -6.01
N VAL A 565 -5.82 14.75 -7.17
CA VAL A 565 -4.88 13.65 -7.40
C VAL A 565 -3.49 14.02 -6.91
N GLN A 566 -3.07 15.27 -7.14
CA GLN A 566 -1.78 15.81 -6.71
C GLN A 566 -1.93 17.29 -6.36
N LEU A 567 -1.36 17.71 -5.25
CA LEU A 567 -1.05 19.10 -4.94
C LEU A 567 0.39 19.36 -5.40
N PHE A 568 0.56 20.32 -6.29
CA PHE A 568 1.89 20.72 -6.77
C PHE A 568 2.45 21.88 -5.98
N GLN A 569 1.65 22.96 -5.83
CA GLN A 569 2.08 24.17 -5.15
C GLN A 569 0.88 24.99 -4.64
N TRP A 570 1.09 25.71 -3.54
CA TRP A 570 0.11 26.60 -2.93
C TRP A 570 0.58 28.05 -2.90
N ASP A 571 -0.08 28.91 -3.63
CA ASP A 571 0.06 30.36 -3.52
C ASP A 571 -0.86 30.87 -2.39
N SER A 572 -0.32 30.96 -1.19
CA SER A 572 -1.10 31.31 0.00
C SER A 572 -1.54 32.78 0.03
N LYS A 573 -0.83 33.69 -0.65
CA LYS A 573 -1.22 35.13 -0.77
C LYS A 573 -2.50 35.27 -1.57
N ASN A 574 -2.58 34.59 -2.70
CA ASN A 574 -3.76 34.61 -3.57
C ASN A 574 -4.77 33.52 -3.20
N ASN A 575 -4.45 32.70 -2.19
CA ASN A 575 -5.23 31.54 -1.74
C ASN A 575 -5.64 30.63 -2.90
N SER A 576 -4.69 30.35 -3.80
CA SER A 576 -4.87 29.49 -4.97
C SER A 576 -3.82 28.38 -5.01
N ALA A 577 -4.17 27.22 -5.58
CA ALA A 577 -3.29 26.08 -5.66
C ALA A 577 -3.18 25.52 -7.08
N LEU A 578 -1.98 25.07 -7.45
CA LEU A 578 -1.76 24.29 -8.67
C LEU A 578 -2.03 22.83 -8.36
N LEU A 579 -2.99 22.23 -9.07
CA LEU A 579 -3.48 20.88 -8.78
C LEU A 579 -3.58 20.03 -10.03
N LEU A 580 -3.39 18.73 -9.85
CA LEU A 580 -3.95 17.73 -10.74
C LEU A 580 -5.26 17.23 -10.11
N MET A 581 -6.37 17.42 -10.78
CA MET A 581 -7.70 17.00 -10.32
C MET A 581 -8.35 16.01 -11.28
N ARG A 582 -9.21 15.14 -10.76
CA ARG A 582 -10.03 14.24 -11.60
C ARG A 582 -11.45 14.82 -11.75
N ILE A 583 -11.66 15.59 -12.79
CA ILE A 583 -12.95 16.26 -13.06
C ILE A 583 -13.75 15.40 -14.02
N LYS A 584 -14.93 14.94 -13.61
CA LYS A 584 -15.80 14.04 -14.40
C LYS A 584 -15.03 12.82 -14.94
N GLY A 585 -14.20 12.21 -14.09
CA GLY A 585 -13.38 11.05 -14.46
C GLY A 585 -12.10 11.35 -15.25
N ILE A 586 -11.88 12.59 -15.72
CA ILE A 586 -10.73 13.00 -16.53
C ILE A 586 -9.72 13.75 -15.66
N LEU A 587 -8.43 13.43 -15.81
CA LEU A 587 -7.35 14.18 -15.17
C LEU A 587 -7.15 15.52 -15.86
N LYS A 588 -7.20 16.61 -15.07
CA LYS A 588 -7.01 17.98 -15.54
C LYS A 588 -6.00 18.71 -14.68
N PHE A 589 -5.11 19.46 -15.32
CA PHE A 589 -4.18 20.38 -14.67
C PHE A 589 -4.83 21.74 -14.51
N VAL A 590 -5.00 22.18 -13.28
CA VAL A 590 -5.80 23.34 -12.94
C VAL A 590 -5.13 24.26 -11.92
N ALA A 591 -5.47 25.53 -11.97
CA ALA A 591 -5.41 26.45 -10.85
C ALA A 591 -6.77 26.43 -10.14
N TYR A 592 -6.74 26.25 -8.83
CA TYR A 592 -7.92 26.15 -7.96
C TYR A 592 -7.91 27.30 -6.95
N ASP A 593 -8.97 28.10 -6.93
CA ASP A 593 -9.15 29.15 -5.93
C ASP A 593 -9.83 28.57 -4.70
N LEU A 594 -9.13 28.60 -3.55
CA LEU A 594 -9.62 28.06 -2.28
C LEU A 594 -10.71 28.93 -1.62
N ASN A 595 -10.92 30.19 -2.08
CA ASN A 595 -11.95 31.06 -1.49
C ASN A 595 -13.33 30.79 -2.08
N ASN A 596 -13.41 30.62 -3.41
CA ASN A 596 -14.67 30.51 -4.14
C ASN A 596 -14.85 29.17 -4.86
N ALA A 597 -13.86 28.26 -4.74
CA ALA A 597 -13.84 26.95 -5.40
C ALA A 597 -13.84 27.01 -6.93
N GLU A 598 -13.35 28.12 -7.51
CA GLU A 598 -13.24 28.27 -8.95
C GLU A 598 -12.10 27.41 -9.51
N ILE A 599 -12.39 26.75 -10.64
CA ILE A 599 -11.44 25.87 -11.32
C ILE A 599 -11.10 26.50 -12.67
N ARG A 600 -9.82 26.80 -12.89
CA ARG A 600 -9.31 27.26 -14.18
C ARG A 600 -8.33 26.24 -14.74
N GLU A 601 -8.66 25.63 -15.86
CA GLU A 601 -7.76 24.69 -16.57
C GLU A 601 -6.55 25.45 -17.10
N ILE A 602 -5.35 24.91 -16.88
CA ILE A 602 -4.08 25.51 -17.29
C ILE A 602 -3.60 24.91 -18.60
N SER A 603 -3.70 23.59 -18.77
CA SER A 603 -3.27 22.87 -19.96
C SER A 603 -4.10 21.60 -20.15
N GLU A 604 -4.36 21.24 -21.41
CA GLU A 604 -4.99 19.96 -21.78
C GLU A 604 -4.00 18.80 -21.83
N LYS A 605 -2.68 19.08 -21.70
CA LYS A 605 -1.66 18.05 -21.72
C LYS A 605 -1.73 17.17 -20.50
N LYS A 606 -1.30 15.94 -20.66
CA LYS A 606 -1.14 14.99 -19.55
C LYS A 606 0.17 15.30 -18.83
N ILE A 607 0.09 15.79 -17.61
CA ILE A 607 1.25 16.23 -16.83
C ILE A 607 1.63 15.24 -15.73
N LYS A 608 2.92 15.24 -15.35
CA LYS A 608 3.48 14.54 -14.21
C LYS A 608 3.70 15.48 -13.03
N TRP A 609 4.30 16.65 -13.27
CA TRP A 609 4.69 17.60 -12.24
C TRP A 609 4.60 19.04 -12.73
N ALA A 610 4.34 20.00 -11.84
CA ALA A 610 4.26 21.41 -12.18
C ALA A 610 4.63 22.29 -10.99
N LEU A 611 5.32 23.40 -11.25
CA LEU A 611 5.64 24.43 -10.27
C LEU A 611 5.51 25.82 -10.93
N LYS A 612 5.37 26.84 -10.11
CA LYS A 612 5.39 28.25 -10.48
C LYS A 612 6.67 28.91 -9.99
N SER A 613 7.39 29.56 -10.86
CA SER A 613 8.60 30.33 -10.52
C SER A 613 8.26 31.60 -9.74
N GLU A 614 9.27 32.26 -9.18
CA GLU A 614 9.10 33.49 -8.39
C GLU A 614 8.46 34.63 -9.21
N ASP A 615 8.80 34.74 -10.49
CA ASP A 615 8.21 35.73 -11.41
C ASP A 615 6.82 35.34 -11.94
N GLY A 616 6.28 34.18 -11.53
CA GLY A 616 4.93 33.72 -11.84
C GLY A 616 4.79 32.85 -13.08
N ARG A 617 5.88 32.50 -13.77
CA ARG A 617 5.86 31.53 -14.87
C ARG A 617 5.51 30.13 -14.33
N ILE A 618 4.55 29.47 -14.93
CA ILE A 618 4.21 28.07 -14.62
C ILE A 618 5.06 27.19 -15.53
N ILE A 619 5.83 26.28 -14.91
CA ILE A 619 6.59 25.24 -15.60
C ILE A 619 5.96 23.91 -15.29
N TYR A 620 5.75 23.07 -16.30
CA TYR A 620 5.28 21.73 -16.06
C TYR A 620 5.98 20.69 -16.94
N LYS A 621 6.06 19.48 -16.43
CA LYS A 621 6.59 18.32 -17.12
C LYS A 621 5.45 17.39 -17.55
N ASP A 622 5.41 17.07 -18.85
CA ASP A 622 4.39 16.18 -19.40
C ASP A 622 4.72 14.68 -19.18
N HIS A 623 3.83 13.80 -19.63
CA HIS A 623 4.00 12.35 -19.53
C HIS A 623 5.17 11.80 -20.36
N ARG A 624 5.72 12.56 -21.30
CA ARG A 624 6.89 12.24 -22.12
C ARG A 624 8.18 12.84 -21.56
N ASP A 625 8.14 13.34 -20.33
CA ASP A 625 9.26 13.99 -19.65
C ASP A 625 9.77 15.26 -20.34
N GLN A 626 8.92 15.92 -21.11
CA GLN A 626 9.20 17.20 -21.77
C GLN A 626 8.72 18.35 -20.91
N PHE A 627 9.51 19.42 -20.87
CA PHE A 627 9.19 20.64 -20.11
C PHE A 627 8.47 21.64 -20.98
N TRP A 628 7.45 22.28 -20.38
CA TRP A 628 6.54 23.22 -21.05
C TRP A 628 6.21 24.42 -20.18
N GLN A 629 5.83 25.51 -20.84
CA GLN A 629 5.16 26.67 -20.25
C GLN A 629 3.77 26.84 -20.88
N PRO A 630 2.72 27.13 -20.11
CA PRO A 630 1.42 27.49 -20.68
C PRO A 630 1.54 28.77 -21.52
N GLY A 631 0.98 28.75 -22.71
CA GLY A 631 0.91 29.90 -23.59
C GLY A 631 -0.52 30.39 -23.75
N PRO A 632 -0.74 31.59 -24.31
CA PRO A 632 -2.10 32.17 -24.50
C PRO A 632 -2.93 31.42 -25.55
N VAL A 633 -2.30 30.71 -26.48
CA VAL A 633 -2.95 29.91 -27.54
C VAL A 633 -2.48 28.46 -27.47
N GLU A 634 -1.18 28.25 -27.40
CA GLU A 634 -0.56 26.93 -27.31
C GLU A 634 0.57 26.94 -26.27
N ASP A 635 0.74 25.80 -25.60
CA ASP A 635 1.82 25.62 -24.65
C ASP A 635 3.19 25.60 -25.36
N GLN A 636 4.15 26.28 -24.80
CA GLN A 636 5.49 26.44 -25.33
C GLN A 636 6.44 25.39 -24.75
N ARG A 637 7.10 24.61 -25.60
CA ARG A 637 8.09 23.63 -25.17
C ARG A 637 9.43 24.29 -24.89
N ILE A 638 10.03 23.95 -23.76
CA ILE A 638 11.40 24.36 -23.39
C ILE A 638 12.38 23.37 -24.05
N LYS A 639 12.78 23.68 -25.28
CA LYS A 639 13.59 22.76 -26.11
C LYS A 639 14.97 22.48 -25.53
N SER A 640 15.54 23.44 -24.79
CA SER A 640 16.84 23.30 -24.13
C SER A 640 16.85 22.18 -23.07
N LEU A 641 15.67 21.75 -22.60
CA LEU A 641 15.51 20.68 -21.64
C LEU A 641 15.12 19.32 -22.27
N ASP A 642 15.13 19.24 -23.60
CA ASP A 642 14.85 17.96 -24.29
C ASP A 642 15.89 16.91 -23.89
N ASN A 643 15.42 15.71 -23.55
CA ASN A 643 16.20 14.57 -23.06
C ASN A 643 16.81 14.70 -21.63
N HIS A 644 16.59 15.79 -20.92
CA HIS A 644 17.11 15.96 -19.57
C HIS A 644 16.10 15.59 -18.46
N GLY A 645 14.84 15.30 -18.78
CA GLY A 645 13.75 15.03 -17.84
C GLY A 645 13.47 13.55 -17.51
N LYS A 646 14.29 12.60 -17.95
CA LYS A 646 13.84 11.19 -18.09
C LYS A 646 13.81 10.34 -16.80
N ARG A 647 14.35 10.77 -15.66
CA ARG A 647 14.40 9.88 -14.48
C ARG A 647 13.34 10.20 -13.44
N ALA A 648 13.38 11.38 -12.85
CA ALA A 648 12.51 11.74 -11.74
C ALA A 648 11.19 12.34 -12.24
N GLU A 649 10.08 11.98 -11.61
CA GLU A 649 8.78 12.62 -11.91
C GLU A 649 8.81 14.09 -11.51
N MET A 650 9.49 14.41 -10.40
CA MET A 650 9.55 15.74 -9.79
C MET A 650 10.77 16.54 -10.25
N PHE A 651 10.61 17.85 -10.28
CA PHE A 651 11.67 18.84 -10.29
C PHE A 651 11.36 19.88 -9.21
N VAL A 652 12.36 20.61 -8.75
CA VAL A 652 12.22 21.68 -7.77
C VAL A 652 12.71 23.01 -8.35
N MET A 653 12.29 24.12 -7.77
CA MET A 653 12.66 25.44 -8.23
C MET A 653 13.09 26.32 -7.06
N GLU A 654 14.16 27.11 -7.27
CA GLU A 654 14.55 28.22 -6.41
C GLU A 654 14.64 29.48 -7.29
N GLY A 655 13.81 30.47 -6.99
CA GLY A 655 13.62 31.61 -7.85
C GLY A 655 13.12 31.24 -9.25
N ASN A 656 13.92 31.58 -10.27
CA ASN A 656 13.68 31.26 -11.68
C ASN A 656 14.55 30.10 -12.20
N VAL A 657 15.16 29.32 -11.31
CA VAL A 657 16.03 28.20 -11.67
C VAL A 657 15.36 26.86 -11.37
N ILE A 658 15.33 25.98 -12.36
CA ILE A 658 14.85 24.60 -12.24
C ILE A 658 16.01 23.70 -11.84
N TYR A 659 15.77 22.75 -10.93
CA TYR A 659 16.69 21.68 -10.56
C TYR A 659 16.01 20.33 -10.71
N ALA A 660 16.68 19.35 -11.35
CA ALA A 660 16.17 18.00 -11.49
C ALA A 660 17.29 16.97 -11.69
N ILE A 661 16.92 15.69 -11.71
CA ILE A 661 17.84 14.57 -11.93
C ILE A 661 17.51 13.93 -13.28
N ASN A 662 18.52 13.66 -14.09
CA ASN A 662 18.36 12.98 -15.38
C ASN A 662 18.53 11.45 -15.27
N SER A 663 18.41 10.73 -16.40
CA SER A 663 18.54 9.26 -16.47
C SER A 663 19.93 8.75 -16.04
N ASP A 664 20.95 9.60 -16.15
CA ASP A 664 22.34 9.26 -15.83
C ASP A 664 22.71 9.56 -14.38
N ASN A 665 21.72 9.77 -13.52
CA ASN A 665 21.88 10.16 -12.11
C ASN A 665 22.57 11.51 -11.91
N GLN A 666 22.52 12.40 -12.90
CA GLN A 666 23.13 13.71 -12.80
C GLN A 666 22.10 14.73 -12.31
N LEU A 667 22.45 15.45 -11.24
CA LEU A 667 21.75 16.65 -10.82
C LEU A 667 22.13 17.78 -11.79
N TRP A 668 21.15 18.47 -12.31
CA TRP A 668 21.32 19.59 -13.21
C TRP A 668 20.47 20.79 -12.78
N SER A 669 20.86 21.98 -13.26
CA SER A 669 20.08 23.21 -13.14
C SER A 669 19.85 23.86 -14.50
N TYR A 670 18.72 24.57 -14.60
CA TYR A 670 18.38 25.36 -15.77
C TYR A 670 17.79 26.71 -15.36
N ASP A 671 18.47 27.79 -15.78
CA ASP A 671 18.06 29.16 -15.51
C ASP A 671 17.10 29.62 -16.61
N LEU A 672 15.86 29.93 -16.23
CA LEU A 672 14.79 30.38 -17.13
C LEU A 672 15.02 31.76 -17.75
N ASP A 673 15.83 32.62 -17.12
CA ASP A 673 16.06 33.97 -17.57
C ASP A 673 17.19 34.03 -18.59
N ASN A 674 18.18 33.17 -18.42
CA ASN A 674 19.39 33.15 -19.26
C ASN A 674 19.40 31.99 -20.27
N ASP A 675 18.40 31.14 -20.31
CA ASP A 675 18.32 29.91 -21.12
C ASP A 675 19.61 29.09 -20.98
N SER A 676 20.11 28.93 -19.73
CA SER A 676 21.38 28.28 -19.47
C SER A 676 21.23 26.98 -18.66
N PHE A 677 21.71 25.89 -19.23
CA PHE A 677 21.74 24.56 -18.65
C PHE A 677 23.12 24.24 -18.05
N LYS A 678 23.15 23.63 -16.84
CA LYS A 678 24.38 23.19 -16.19
C LYS A 678 24.19 21.85 -15.51
N ILE A 679 25.13 20.93 -15.67
CA ILE A 679 25.26 19.73 -14.83
C ILE A 679 26.01 20.14 -13.55
N LEU A 680 25.43 19.87 -12.40
CA LEU A 680 25.98 20.24 -11.09
C LEU A 680 26.81 19.10 -10.49
N GLY A 681 26.47 17.86 -10.77
CA GLY A 681 27.16 16.68 -10.27
C GLY A 681 26.31 15.42 -10.35
N GLU A 682 26.81 14.30 -9.81
CA GLU A 682 26.11 13.04 -9.77
C GLU A 682 25.44 12.84 -8.40
N VAL A 683 24.29 12.18 -8.36
CA VAL A 683 23.60 11.72 -7.16
C VAL A 683 23.63 10.19 -7.08
N GLY A 684 23.37 9.62 -5.90
CA GLY A 684 23.31 8.17 -5.72
C GLY A 684 22.16 7.52 -6.49
N GLU A 685 22.31 6.25 -6.83
CA GLU A 685 21.26 5.46 -7.49
C GLU A 685 20.04 5.24 -6.58
N ASP A 686 20.22 5.37 -5.28
CA ASP A 686 19.19 5.26 -4.25
C ASP A 686 18.30 6.50 -4.11
N VAL A 687 18.70 7.64 -4.72
CA VAL A 687 17.87 8.85 -4.75
C VAL A 687 16.67 8.62 -5.68
N ASP A 688 15.46 8.69 -5.14
CA ASP A 688 14.22 8.58 -5.93
C ASP A 688 13.90 9.89 -6.63
N TYR A 689 13.89 11.01 -5.90
CA TYR A 689 13.59 12.36 -6.44
C TYR A 689 13.95 13.48 -5.47
N LEU A 690 13.96 14.68 -6.01
CA LEU A 690 14.08 15.93 -5.26
C LEU A 690 12.72 16.32 -4.70
N THR A 691 12.69 16.84 -3.48
CA THR A 691 11.44 17.28 -2.86
C THR A 691 11.36 18.79 -2.67
N ASP A 692 12.49 19.42 -2.34
CA ASP A 692 12.57 20.87 -2.23
C ASP A 692 14.03 21.35 -2.27
N ILE A 693 14.25 22.67 -2.44
CA ILE A 693 15.55 23.31 -2.47
C ILE A 693 15.49 24.70 -1.84
N ASN A 694 16.53 25.09 -1.14
CA ASN A 694 16.77 26.46 -0.72
C ASN A 694 18.18 26.91 -1.16
N GLN A 695 18.59 28.13 -0.78
CA GLN A 695 19.85 28.71 -1.20
C GLN A 695 21.11 27.89 -0.83
N THR A 696 21.01 27.01 0.16
CA THR A 696 22.17 26.28 0.73
C THR A 696 22.06 24.78 0.66
N GLN A 697 20.86 24.22 0.60
CA GLN A 697 20.57 22.80 0.76
C GLN A 697 19.50 22.31 -0.19
N LEU A 698 19.58 21.03 -0.50
CA LEU A 698 18.63 20.28 -1.30
C LEU A 698 18.01 19.17 -0.44
N LEU A 699 16.70 19.07 -0.46
CA LEU A 699 15.93 17.94 0.11
C LEU A 699 15.67 16.90 -0.96
N MET A 700 15.90 15.64 -0.60
CA MET A 700 15.69 14.50 -1.47
C MET A 700 15.03 13.37 -0.70
N THR A 701 14.31 12.52 -1.41
CA THR A 701 13.86 11.22 -0.91
C THR A 701 14.77 10.13 -1.45
N ILE A 702 15.28 9.28 -0.56
CA ILE A 702 16.02 8.08 -0.93
C ILE A 702 15.22 6.83 -0.62
N ARG A 703 15.38 5.81 -1.44
CA ARG A 703 14.79 4.49 -1.22
C ARG A 703 15.71 3.68 -0.32
N VAL A 704 15.21 3.33 0.88
CA VAL A 704 15.94 2.49 1.83
C VAL A 704 15.63 1.03 1.61
N SER A 705 14.33 0.70 1.54
CA SER A 705 13.86 -0.67 1.35
C SER A 705 12.44 -0.65 0.77
N ALA A 706 12.14 -1.57 -0.11
CA ALA A 706 10.81 -1.74 -0.67
C ALA A 706 10.40 -3.21 -0.62
N LYS A 707 10.73 -3.91 0.49
CA LYS A 707 10.38 -5.32 0.66
C LYS A 707 8.87 -5.48 0.63
N LYS A 708 8.39 -6.27 -0.33
CA LYS A 708 6.99 -6.67 -0.44
C LYS A 708 6.92 -8.18 -0.59
N GLU A 709 6.04 -8.79 0.18
CA GLU A 709 5.89 -10.23 0.27
C GLU A 709 4.48 -10.64 -0.18
N VAL A 710 4.38 -11.79 -0.84
CA VAL A 710 3.09 -12.45 -1.06
C VAL A 710 2.71 -13.19 0.21
N VAL A 711 1.55 -12.89 0.75
CA VAL A 711 0.98 -13.53 1.95
C VAL A 711 -0.38 -14.12 1.65
N GLU A 712 -0.78 -15.11 2.43
CA GLU A 712 -2.06 -15.79 2.33
C GLU A 712 -2.83 -15.65 3.65
N LEU A 713 -4.06 -15.16 3.57
CA LEU A 713 -5.05 -15.25 4.64
C LEU A 713 -5.86 -16.53 4.47
N SER A 714 -6.19 -17.19 5.56
CA SER A 714 -7.11 -18.32 5.55
C SER A 714 -8.10 -18.28 6.71
N VAL A 715 -9.24 -18.93 6.48
CA VAL A 715 -10.29 -19.19 7.47
C VAL A 715 -9.88 -20.43 8.26
N SER A 716 -10.00 -20.43 9.59
CA SER A 716 -9.86 -21.65 10.39
C SER A 716 -10.95 -22.64 10.02
N GLU A 717 -10.57 -23.90 9.90
CA GLU A 717 -11.51 -25.03 9.70
C GLU A 717 -12.34 -25.31 10.94
#